data_d9f849638b6460f158a0d2ebd72bffd8
#
_entry.id   d9f849638b6460f158a0d2ebd72bffd8
#
_cell.length_a   1.000
_cell.length_b   1.000
_cell.length_c   1.000
_cell.angle_alpha   90.00
_cell.angle_beta   90.00
_cell.angle_gamma   90.00
#
_symmetry.space_group_name_H-M   'P 1'
#
loop_
_entity.id
_entity.type
_entity.pdbx_description
1 polymer ?
#
loop_
_entity_poly.entity_id
_entity_poly.type
_entity_poly.pdbx_seq_one_letter_code
_entity_poly.pdbx_strand_id
1 'polypeptide(L)'
;MPKYSTEKWWARSSGRLCELARVAISMLAIAAVGVLQPALAAAPKAAASKATEPVMPDLSPWLQKNGEPGQAAWQHAAHFSIAYEIDPGHNTPAPASTQVDAGYTADALWLRFEAQDPHPADIGVHYRVHDGVNSDFDDFVGIFLSPFNDAQWSYEMFCSAGGAEWDAFRQQNNEYSSWDAVWSCTASRTATGYQVVMKIPFASIKFPHSPDPQRWGLIFFRNWPRNLRHQLFSRPLDYDSNCTLCSMEPTRTAAPVTTTPADIQLIPAVTVIRTDTRKDPTEGLAQGSPALKASLDARWVLRPDLEWSATLNPNFSEVAPDVLQLSANRQFALFYKENRPFFEQGTQVFNTPSLRFSSDTFNPSGTLVDTLAINDPRFATKLVGQVGANEIGALITQDTQTNIVLPGPQSSTSQSFDFSTRDELLRYRYDVGASAFGLYASDRDGSGYHSALYATDATWQIDPSDVLTALVGSSSTTYPGAVAGALGTTPGTIDGLLWTLDYARTRHNYNFDLNLSHVADGFRADLGYVPQVGYDQGAFTGEYDFYAPDEEWWQNFAFGTVSNWTRATEGGENLDRKVKLYTALHARYQSRIFLYATRDEQFYQGRIFTLDQYEMDAIAQPAQWLNGEIDVVGGDGVDYLGIRKAQLFSVNTTFYLQPGKHLKIDLVYDYEQLNLAGRRLFTANVYDLRFAWYFTSHLFAQVIGQGQEVRNNTALYPPGTPHHSGTLASQYLIGYQVNPWTVFYAGSSEGYEETVDGQLQPQQRSFFLKGSYYFQPSF
;
A
#
# COMPACT_ATOMS: atom_id res chain seq x y z
N MET A 1 22.07 51.46 -36.50
CA MET A 1 21.73 50.02 -36.70
C MET A 1 21.35 49.46 -35.35
N PRO A 2 20.07 49.17 -35.09
CA PRO A 2 19.64 48.70 -33.77
C PRO A 2 19.78 47.19 -33.66
N LYS A 3 20.30 46.74 -32.51
CA LYS A 3 20.33 45.34 -32.09
C LYS A 3 18.90 44.90 -31.73
N TYR A 4 18.36 43.95 -32.46
CA TYR A 4 17.14 43.25 -32.07
C TYR A 4 17.48 42.20 -31.01
N SER A 5 16.87 42.30 -29.84
CA SER A 5 16.98 41.34 -28.78
C SER A 5 16.02 40.16 -29.02
N THR A 6 16.56 38.95 -29.10
CA THR A 6 15.85 37.69 -29.33
C THR A 6 15.16 37.13 -28.08
N GLU A 7 15.27 37.79 -26.91
CA GLU A 7 14.78 37.29 -25.64
C GLU A 7 13.25 37.41 -25.41
N LYS A 8 12.54 38.19 -26.21
CA LYS A 8 11.08 38.34 -26.02
C LYS A 8 10.21 37.38 -26.81
N TRP A 9 10.78 36.51 -27.61
CA TRP A 9 10.02 35.57 -28.45
C TRP A 9 9.79 34.24 -27.74
N TRP A 10 10.72 33.79 -26.89
CA TRP A 10 10.61 32.51 -26.14
C TRP A 10 9.63 32.57 -24.97
N ALA A 11 9.49 33.68 -24.27
CA ALA A 11 8.57 33.86 -23.15
C ALA A 11 7.08 33.91 -23.55
N ARG A 12 6.77 34.16 -24.84
CA ARG A 12 5.39 34.13 -25.36
C ARG A 12 5.00 32.80 -26.00
N SER A 13 5.96 31.97 -26.36
CA SER A 13 5.69 30.64 -26.95
C SER A 13 5.46 29.55 -25.88
N SER A 14 6.09 29.65 -24.70
CA SER A 14 5.88 28.69 -23.60
C SER A 14 4.47 28.79 -22.99
N GLY A 15 3.91 30.01 -22.82
CA GLY A 15 2.53 30.15 -22.35
C GLY A 15 1.48 29.64 -23.34
N ARG A 16 1.72 29.80 -24.65
CA ARG A 16 0.80 29.25 -25.67
C ARG A 16 0.92 27.75 -25.87
N LEU A 17 2.11 27.18 -25.66
CA LEU A 17 2.29 25.70 -25.67
C LEU A 17 1.62 25.06 -24.47
N CYS A 18 1.63 25.68 -23.30
CA CYS A 18 0.93 25.19 -22.12
C CYS A 18 -0.61 25.30 -22.27
N GLU A 19 -1.14 26.37 -22.87
CA GLU A 19 -2.56 26.50 -23.21
C GLU A 19 -2.97 25.52 -24.34
N LEU A 20 -2.13 25.30 -25.33
CA LEU A 20 -2.39 24.34 -26.40
C LEU A 20 -2.30 22.92 -25.89
N ALA A 21 -1.41 22.63 -24.94
CA ALA A 21 -1.37 21.31 -24.24
C ALA A 21 -2.63 21.09 -23.39
N ARG A 22 -3.11 22.11 -22.67
CA ARG A 22 -4.38 22.06 -21.92
C ARG A 22 -5.59 21.83 -22.84
N VAL A 23 -5.64 22.48 -23.97
CA VAL A 23 -6.70 22.31 -24.97
C VAL A 23 -6.55 20.95 -25.70
N ALA A 24 -5.33 20.51 -25.99
CA ALA A 24 -5.08 19.21 -26.62
C ALA A 24 -5.42 18.04 -25.68
N ILE A 25 -5.09 18.14 -24.39
CA ILE A 25 -5.48 17.16 -23.35
C ILE A 25 -7.01 17.11 -23.21
N SER A 26 -7.68 18.28 -23.21
CA SER A 26 -9.14 18.35 -23.18
C SER A 26 -9.78 17.80 -24.46
N MET A 27 -9.19 18.04 -25.63
CA MET A 27 -9.69 17.50 -26.90
C MET A 27 -9.37 16.02 -27.10
N LEU A 28 -8.23 15.51 -26.59
CA LEU A 28 -7.92 14.09 -26.58
C LEU A 28 -8.86 13.31 -25.63
N ALA A 29 -9.22 13.87 -24.49
CA ALA A 29 -10.21 13.29 -23.58
C ALA A 29 -11.60 13.24 -24.23
N ILE A 30 -12.01 14.29 -24.96
CA ILE A 30 -13.29 14.35 -25.68
C ILE A 30 -13.28 13.48 -26.94
N ALA A 31 -12.17 13.40 -27.67
CA ALA A 31 -12.02 12.57 -28.86
C ALA A 31 -11.90 11.08 -28.49
N ALA A 32 -11.24 10.72 -27.37
CA ALA A 32 -11.19 9.35 -26.86
C ALA A 32 -12.58 8.83 -26.49
N VAL A 33 -13.43 9.66 -25.89
CA VAL A 33 -14.83 9.30 -25.57
C VAL A 33 -15.69 9.17 -26.84
N GLY A 34 -15.45 9.98 -27.86
CA GLY A 34 -16.24 9.99 -29.08
C GLY A 34 -15.87 8.92 -30.13
N VAL A 35 -14.59 8.53 -30.19
CA VAL A 35 -14.09 7.57 -31.21
C VAL A 35 -14.07 6.12 -30.70
N LEU A 36 -14.03 5.92 -29.38
CA LEU A 36 -13.97 4.58 -28.76
C LEU A 36 -15.36 3.92 -28.57
N GLN A 37 -16.47 4.66 -28.64
CA GLN A 37 -17.80 4.06 -28.49
C GLN A 37 -18.14 2.95 -29.50
N PRO A 38 -17.76 2.99 -30.80
CA PRO A 38 -18.05 1.87 -31.68
C PRO A 38 -17.06 0.71 -31.64
N ALA A 39 -15.83 0.91 -31.14
CA ALA A 39 -14.81 -0.14 -31.07
C ALA A 39 -14.93 -1.01 -29.80
N LEU A 40 -15.43 -0.45 -28.69
CA LEU A 40 -15.64 -1.14 -27.42
C LEU A 40 -16.90 -2.01 -27.36
N ALA A 41 -17.80 -1.90 -28.34
CA ALA A 41 -19.01 -2.73 -28.43
C ALA A 41 -18.76 -4.17 -28.94
N ALA A 42 -17.52 -4.55 -29.24
CA ALA A 42 -17.14 -5.83 -29.82
C ALA A 42 -16.11 -6.62 -28.99
N ALA A 43 -16.16 -6.56 -27.67
CA ALA A 43 -15.47 -7.57 -26.87
C ALA A 43 -16.14 -8.92 -27.10
N PRO A 44 -15.41 -9.99 -27.44
CA PRO A 44 -16.01 -11.30 -27.64
C PRO A 44 -16.62 -11.73 -26.30
N LYS A 45 -17.96 -11.85 -26.27
CA LYS A 45 -18.64 -12.61 -25.23
C LYS A 45 -18.07 -14.02 -25.29
N ALA A 46 -17.21 -14.36 -24.32
CA ALA A 46 -16.89 -15.76 -24.07
C ALA A 46 -18.22 -16.50 -23.99
N ALA A 47 -18.35 -17.60 -24.74
CA ALA A 47 -19.54 -18.44 -24.77
C ALA A 47 -19.71 -19.05 -23.36
N ALA A 48 -20.37 -18.32 -22.47
CA ALA A 48 -20.73 -18.79 -21.16
C ALA A 48 -21.64 -19.99 -21.33
N SER A 49 -21.20 -21.15 -20.89
CA SER A 49 -22.04 -22.29 -20.57
C SER A 49 -23.28 -21.76 -19.83
N LYS A 50 -24.49 -22.23 -20.23
CA LYS A 50 -25.77 -21.91 -19.56
C LYS A 50 -25.87 -22.60 -18.19
N ALA A 51 -24.89 -22.46 -17.32
CA ALA A 51 -25.07 -22.73 -15.90
C ALA A 51 -25.97 -21.62 -15.34
N THR A 52 -27.04 -21.98 -14.65
CA THR A 52 -27.89 -21.03 -13.95
C THR A 52 -27.06 -20.36 -12.88
N GLU A 53 -27.00 -19.02 -12.89
CA GLU A 53 -26.28 -18.26 -11.84
C GLU A 53 -26.80 -18.70 -10.47
N PRO A 54 -25.92 -18.96 -9.47
CA PRO A 54 -26.32 -19.24 -8.11
C PRO A 54 -27.20 -18.09 -7.54
N VAL A 55 -28.17 -18.47 -6.72
CA VAL A 55 -29.07 -17.50 -6.07
C VAL A 55 -28.89 -17.62 -4.56
N MET A 56 -28.47 -16.55 -3.91
CA MET A 56 -28.41 -16.43 -2.45
C MET A 56 -29.81 -16.15 -1.90
N PRO A 57 -30.33 -16.96 -1.00
CA PRO A 57 -31.65 -16.79 -0.38
C PRO A 57 -31.62 -15.75 0.73
N ASP A 58 -32.81 -15.18 1.03
CA ASP A 58 -33.07 -14.41 2.23
C ASP A 58 -33.24 -15.37 3.41
N LEU A 59 -32.36 -15.24 4.42
CA LEU A 59 -32.35 -16.08 5.63
C LEU A 59 -33.19 -15.48 6.78
N SER A 60 -33.75 -14.28 6.61
CA SER A 60 -34.55 -13.57 7.64
C SER A 60 -35.66 -14.42 8.29
N PRO A 61 -36.36 -15.32 7.55
CA PRO A 61 -37.42 -16.15 8.14
C PRO A 61 -36.91 -17.18 9.17
N TRP A 62 -35.62 -17.50 9.16
CA TRP A 62 -35.02 -18.54 10.00
C TRP A 62 -34.03 -18.01 11.03
N LEU A 63 -34.07 -16.69 11.33
CA LEU A 63 -33.20 -16.10 12.36
C LEU A 63 -33.60 -16.59 13.75
N GLN A 64 -32.62 -16.74 14.61
CA GLN A 64 -32.80 -16.98 16.05
C GLN A 64 -33.21 -15.68 16.77
N LYS A 65 -33.53 -15.79 18.05
CA LYS A 65 -33.89 -14.62 18.88
C LYS A 65 -32.77 -13.58 19.03
N ASN A 66 -31.53 -14.01 18.88
CA ASN A 66 -30.36 -13.12 18.90
C ASN A 66 -30.07 -12.45 17.54
N GLY A 67 -30.91 -12.68 16.52
CA GLY A 67 -30.74 -12.11 15.18
C GLY A 67 -29.73 -12.85 14.29
N GLU A 68 -29.22 -14.00 14.70
CA GLU A 68 -28.29 -14.81 13.92
C GLU A 68 -28.98 -15.96 13.19
N PRO A 69 -28.48 -16.41 12.01
CA PRO A 69 -28.99 -17.58 11.34
C PRO A 69 -28.79 -18.84 12.17
N GLY A 70 -29.87 -19.55 12.46
CA GLY A 70 -29.82 -20.85 13.14
C GLY A 70 -29.48 -21.98 12.18
N GLN A 71 -29.36 -23.22 12.73
CA GLN A 71 -29.07 -24.41 11.93
C GLN A 71 -30.09 -24.62 10.78
N ALA A 72 -31.36 -24.28 11.01
CA ALA A 72 -32.41 -24.34 9.97
C ALA A 72 -32.15 -23.34 8.84
N ALA A 73 -31.64 -22.14 9.13
CA ALA A 73 -31.32 -21.14 8.12
C ALA A 73 -30.25 -21.68 7.14
N TRP A 74 -29.22 -22.33 7.66
CA TRP A 74 -28.14 -22.86 6.84
C TRP A 74 -28.58 -24.02 5.91
N GLN A 75 -29.66 -24.74 6.25
CA GLN A 75 -30.25 -25.73 5.35
C GLN A 75 -30.92 -25.11 4.10
N HIS A 76 -31.25 -23.81 4.17
CA HIS A 76 -31.85 -23.07 3.08
C HIS A 76 -30.84 -22.16 2.33
N ALA A 77 -29.59 -22.07 2.83
CA ALA A 77 -28.56 -21.26 2.24
C ALA A 77 -28.14 -21.75 0.83
N ALA A 78 -27.52 -20.89 0.06
CA ALA A 78 -26.83 -21.32 -1.16
C ALA A 78 -25.52 -22.03 -0.78
N HIS A 79 -25.26 -23.17 -1.42
CA HIS A 79 -24.12 -24.03 -1.10
C HIS A 79 -23.01 -23.89 -2.14
N PHE A 80 -21.78 -23.67 -1.68
CA PHE A 80 -20.59 -23.62 -2.49
C PHE A 80 -19.49 -24.52 -1.90
N SER A 81 -18.45 -24.77 -2.68
CA SER A 81 -17.27 -25.51 -2.22
C SER A 81 -16.00 -24.81 -2.68
N ILE A 82 -14.97 -24.83 -1.84
CA ILE A 82 -13.61 -24.43 -2.21
C ILE A 82 -12.93 -25.68 -2.76
N ALA A 83 -12.85 -25.78 -4.08
CA ALA A 83 -12.53 -27.02 -4.79
C ALA A 83 -11.19 -27.02 -5.51
N TYR A 84 -10.56 -25.86 -5.68
CA TYR A 84 -9.34 -25.71 -6.48
C TYR A 84 -8.18 -25.24 -5.64
N GLU A 85 -7.05 -25.90 -5.77
CA GLU A 85 -5.76 -25.39 -5.27
C GLU A 85 -5.12 -24.54 -6.36
N ILE A 86 -4.97 -23.25 -6.05
CA ILE A 86 -4.45 -22.27 -6.98
C ILE A 86 -2.92 -22.20 -6.88
N ASP A 87 -2.40 -22.19 -5.66
CA ASP A 87 -0.98 -22.16 -5.38
C ASP A 87 -0.69 -23.20 -4.27
N PRO A 88 0.24 -24.11 -4.49
CA PRO A 88 1.08 -24.35 -5.66
C PRO A 88 0.41 -25.17 -6.79
N GLY A 89 -0.82 -25.60 -6.62
CA GLY A 89 -1.46 -26.65 -7.41
C GLY A 89 -1.95 -26.28 -8.82
N HIS A 90 -1.89 -25.04 -9.27
CA HIS A 90 -2.33 -24.60 -10.62
C HIS A 90 -3.71 -25.13 -11.05
N ASN A 91 -4.75 -24.88 -10.21
CA ASN A 91 -6.12 -25.38 -10.38
C ASN A 91 -6.27 -26.91 -10.18
N THR A 92 -5.36 -27.55 -9.48
CA THR A 92 -5.54 -28.94 -9.07
C THR A 92 -6.67 -29.06 -8.03
N PRO A 93 -7.24 -30.27 -7.80
CA PRO A 93 -8.22 -30.46 -6.74
C PRO A 93 -7.68 -30.02 -5.37
N ALA A 94 -8.48 -29.29 -4.60
CA ALA A 94 -8.10 -28.84 -3.27
C ALA A 94 -7.77 -30.03 -2.34
N PRO A 95 -6.60 -30.04 -1.66
CA PRO A 95 -6.18 -31.14 -0.79
C PRO A 95 -6.99 -31.24 0.50
N ALA A 96 -7.71 -30.19 0.88
CA ALA A 96 -8.55 -30.15 2.06
C ALA A 96 -9.94 -29.60 1.72
N SER A 97 -11.00 -30.33 2.10
CA SER A 97 -12.38 -29.97 1.78
C SER A 97 -12.85 -28.76 2.59
N THR A 98 -13.53 -27.84 1.93
CA THR A 98 -14.22 -26.72 2.58
C THR A 98 -15.58 -26.47 1.93
N GLN A 99 -16.62 -26.51 2.75
CA GLN A 99 -17.99 -26.17 2.33
C GLN A 99 -18.31 -24.74 2.76
N VAL A 100 -19.09 -24.05 1.95
CA VAL A 100 -19.51 -22.65 2.21
C VAL A 100 -21.01 -22.53 2.01
N ASP A 101 -21.68 -22.01 3.02
CA ASP A 101 -23.09 -21.66 2.97
C ASP A 101 -23.21 -20.13 2.94
N ALA A 102 -23.97 -19.60 1.98
CA ALA A 102 -24.16 -18.16 1.81
C ALA A 102 -25.62 -17.78 1.73
N GLY A 103 -25.99 -16.69 2.34
CA GLY A 103 -27.31 -16.07 2.28
C GLY A 103 -27.28 -14.68 2.88
N TYR A 104 -28.39 -13.97 2.88
CA TYR A 104 -28.46 -12.60 3.39
C TYR A 104 -29.70 -12.39 4.26
N THR A 105 -29.66 -11.34 5.05
CA THR A 105 -30.80 -10.77 5.78
C THR A 105 -31.07 -9.35 5.32
N ALA A 106 -32.02 -8.67 5.92
CA ALA A 106 -32.31 -7.28 5.57
C ALA A 106 -31.09 -6.34 5.76
N ASP A 107 -30.14 -6.68 6.66
CA ASP A 107 -29.05 -5.83 7.11
C ASP A 107 -27.63 -6.35 6.79
N ALA A 108 -27.48 -7.63 6.42
CA ALA A 108 -26.16 -8.24 6.28
C ALA A 108 -26.10 -9.42 5.29
N LEU A 109 -24.92 -9.63 4.71
CA LEU A 109 -24.49 -10.87 4.11
C LEU A 109 -24.00 -11.81 5.21
N TRP A 110 -24.42 -13.07 5.16
CA TRP A 110 -24.04 -14.11 6.09
C TRP A 110 -23.37 -15.26 5.38
N LEU A 111 -22.21 -15.67 5.90
CA LEU A 111 -21.43 -16.78 5.37
C LEU A 111 -21.11 -17.76 6.49
N ARG A 112 -21.18 -19.07 6.21
CA ARG A 112 -20.71 -20.12 7.08
C ARG A 112 -19.71 -21.00 6.31
N PHE A 113 -18.53 -21.18 6.87
CA PHE A 113 -17.49 -22.06 6.34
C PHE A 113 -17.33 -23.28 7.25
N GLU A 114 -17.29 -24.47 6.66
CA GLU A 114 -16.94 -25.71 7.33
C GLU A 114 -15.65 -26.25 6.70
N ALA A 115 -14.52 -25.95 7.31
CA ALA A 115 -13.19 -26.28 6.81
C ALA A 115 -12.68 -27.57 7.47
N GLN A 116 -12.65 -28.67 6.69
CA GLN A 116 -12.09 -29.93 7.14
C GLN A 116 -10.57 -29.91 7.06
N ASP A 117 -9.90 -30.64 7.92
CA ASP A 117 -8.44 -30.75 7.96
C ASP A 117 -8.01 -32.20 8.22
N PRO A 118 -7.13 -32.77 7.39
CA PRO A 118 -6.59 -34.10 7.63
C PRO A 118 -5.84 -34.23 8.96
N HIS A 119 -5.23 -33.10 9.41
CA HIS A 119 -4.48 -33.04 10.67
C HIS A 119 -4.96 -31.86 11.53
N PRO A 120 -6.12 -31.98 12.20
CA PRO A 120 -6.72 -30.84 12.92
C PRO A 120 -5.84 -30.28 14.04
N ALA A 121 -4.84 -31.01 14.52
CA ALA A 121 -3.89 -30.53 15.52
C ALA A 121 -2.94 -29.44 14.98
N ASP A 122 -2.71 -29.44 13.66
CA ASP A 122 -1.76 -28.55 13.00
C ASP A 122 -2.42 -27.23 12.53
N ILE A 123 -3.71 -27.04 12.82
CA ILE A 123 -4.41 -25.78 12.48
C ILE A 123 -3.79 -24.62 13.26
N GLY A 124 -3.28 -23.62 12.53
CA GLY A 124 -2.71 -22.41 13.09
C GLY A 124 -3.79 -21.54 13.73
N VAL A 125 -3.71 -21.36 15.04
CA VAL A 125 -4.66 -20.55 15.84
C VAL A 125 -3.87 -19.58 16.69
N HIS A 126 -3.93 -18.30 16.35
CA HIS A 126 -3.30 -17.22 17.11
C HIS A 126 -4.33 -16.17 17.47
N TYR A 127 -4.23 -15.60 18.67
CA TYR A 127 -5.00 -14.43 19.02
C TYR A 127 -4.40 -13.21 18.32
N ARG A 128 -5.27 -12.45 17.67
CA ARG A 128 -4.94 -11.25 16.92
C ARG A 128 -6.04 -10.22 17.12
N VAL A 129 -5.67 -8.98 17.11
CA VAL A 129 -6.61 -7.88 16.87
C VAL A 129 -6.98 -7.84 15.38
N HIS A 130 -7.92 -6.99 15.02
CA HIS A 130 -8.28 -6.72 13.63
C HIS A 130 -7.02 -6.46 12.79
N ASP A 131 -6.95 -6.96 11.56
CA ASP A 131 -5.82 -6.95 10.62
C ASP A 131 -4.53 -7.64 11.07
N GLY A 132 -4.58 -8.34 12.19
CA GLY A 132 -3.41 -9.06 12.68
C GLY A 132 -3.19 -10.44 12.06
N VAL A 133 -4.07 -10.92 11.17
CA VAL A 133 -3.96 -12.25 10.54
C VAL A 133 -2.68 -12.32 9.69
N ASN A 134 -1.94 -13.42 9.84
CA ASN A 134 -0.72 -13.66 9.08
C ASN A 134 -0.85 -14.93 8.26
N SER A 135 -0.70 -14.79 6.94
CA SER A 135 -0.92 -15.87 5.97
C SER A 135 0.07 -17.04 6.10
N ASP A 136 1.24 -16.82 6.68
CA ASP A 136 2.24 -17.87 6.84
C ASP A 136 1.95 -18.76 8.04
N PHE A 137 1.25 -18.23 9.06
CA PHE A 137 1.02 -18.91 10.34
C PHE A 137 -0.44 -19.28 10.59
N ASP A 138 -1.39 -18.52 10.06
CA ASP A 138 -2.79 -18.65 10.41
C ASP A 138 -3.58 -19.42 9.34
N ASP A 139 -4.35 -20.41 9.75
CA ASP A 139 -5.45 -20.95 8.95
C ASP A 139 -6.58 -19.92 8.93
N PHE A 140 -7.07 -19.56 7.75
CA PHE A 140 -8.22 -18.68 7.62
C PHE A 140 -9.06 -18.98 6.37
N VAL A 141 -10.29 -18.55 6.39
CA VAL A 141 -11.25 -18.61 5.29
C VAL A 141 -11.88 -17.25 5.06
N GLY A 142 -12.44 -17.05 3.88
CA GLY A 142 -13.18 -15.83 3.60
C GLY A 142 -13.62 -15.68 2.15
N ILE A 143 -13.86 -14.44 1.77
CA ILE A 143 -14.49 -14.09 0.52
C ILE A 143 -13.77 -12.93 -0.19
N PHE A 144 -13.64 -13.03 -1.50
CA PHE A 144 -13.47 -11.92 -2.42
C PHE A 144 -14.88 -11.55 -2.92
N LEU A 145 -15.32 -10.35 -2.63
CA LEU A 145 -16.65 -9.85 -2.96
C LEU A 145 -16.53 -8.63 -3.89
N SER A 146 -16.93 -8.76 -5.16
CA SER A 146 -17.07 -7.64 -6.09
C SER A 146 -18.55 -7.27 -6.23
N PRO A 147 -19.02 -6.24 -5.51
CA PRO A 147 -20.44 -5.90 -5.49
C PRO A 147 -20.93 -5.34 -6.83
N PHE A 148 -20.05 -4.72 -7.63
CA PHE A 148 -20.38 -4.17 -8.95
C PHE A 148 -20.20 -5.20 -10.05
N ASN A 149 -19.48 -6.31 -9.79
CA ASN A 149 -19.20 -7.38 -10.73
C ASN A 149 -18.65 -6.86 -12.08
N ASP A 150 -17.77 -5.88 -12.01
CA ASP A 150 -17.18 -5.14 -13.13
C ASP A 150 -15.71 -5.54 -13.40
N ALA A 151 -15.17 -6.47 -12.61
CA ALA A 151 -13.77 -6.91 -12.64
C ALA A 151 -12.74 -5.81 -12.35
N GLN A 152 -13.16 -4.67 -11.78
CA GLN A 152 -12.26 -3.57 -11.42
C GLN A 152 -11.73 -3.69 -10.01
N TRP A 153 -12.61 -4.07 -9.06
CA TRP A 153 -12.23 -4.17 -7.65
C TRP A 153 -13.11 -5.13 -6.85
N SER A 154 -12.62 -5.53 -5.70
CA SER A 154 -13.33 -6.35 -4.73
C SER A 154 -12.97 -5.98 -3.29
N TYR A 155 -13.84 -6.30 -2.36
CA TYR A 155 -13.50 -6.45 -0.95
C TYR A 155 -12.93 -7.84 -0.72
N GLU A 156 -11.93 -7.92 0.16
CA GLU A 156 -11.42 -9.15 0.72
C GLU A 156 -11.75 -9.15 2.22
N MET A 157 -12.43 -10.17 2.70
CA MET A 157 -12.79 -10.31 4.10
C MET A 157 -12.48 -11.72 4.55
N PHE A 158 -11.54 -11.86 5.47
CA PHE A 158 -11.03 -13.13 5.94
C PHE A 158 -11.14 -13.25 7.45
N CYS A 159 -11.47 -14.45 7.92
CA CYS A 159 -11.55 -14.79 9.33
C CYS A 159 -10.64 -15.97 9.64
N SER A 160 -9.75 -15.80 10.61
CA SER A 160 -8.85 -16.87 11.03
C SER A 160 -9.55 -17.94 11.83
N ALA A 161 -8.96 -19.12 11.91
CA ALA A 161 -9.41 -20.20 12.81
C ALA A 161 -9.36 -19.79 14.29
N GLY A 162 -8.71 -18.67 14.62
CA GLY A 162 -8.68 -18.03 15.93
C GLY A 162 -9.76 -16.95 16.14
N GLY A 163 -10.56 -16.66 15.11
CA GLY A 163 -11.60 -15.60 15.15
C GLY A 163 -11.04 -14.17 14.99
N ALA A 164 -9.85 -14.03 14.45
CA ALA A 164 -9.33 -12.72 14.06
C ALA A 164 -9.85 -12.34 12.67
N GLU A 165 -10.28 -11.10 12.54
CA GLU A 165 -10.78 -10.50 11.31
C GLU A 165 -9.63 -9.84 10.58
N TRP A 166 -9.68 -9.90 9.25
CA TRP A 166 -8.79 -9.18 8.36
C TRP A 166 -9.56 -8.78 7.13
N ASP A 167 -9.41 -7.54 6.71
CA ASP A 167 -10.04 -7.07 5.50
C ASP A 167 -9.10 -6.20 4.64
N ALA A 168 -9.42 -6.12 3.36
CA ALA A 168 -8.70 -5.34 2.39
C ALA A 168 -9.61 -4.92 1.24
N PHE A 169 -9.15 -3.97 0.49
CA PHE A 169 -9.70 -3.59 -0.81
C PHE A 169 -8.70 -4.02 -1.89
N ARG A 170 -9.16 -4.76 -2.88
CA ARG A 170 -8.36 -5.12 -4.05
C ARG A 170 -8.83 -4.34 -5.28
N GLN A 171 -7.91 -3.67 -5.94
CA GLN A 171 -8.14 -3.02 -7.24
C GLN A 171 -7.21 -3.65 -8.27
N GLN A 172 -7.81 -4.36 -9.24
CA GLN A 172 -7.08 -5.21 -10.17
C GLN A 172 -6.17 -6.22 -9.41
N ASN A 173 -4.85 -6.12 -9.55
CA ASN A 173 -3.90 -6.99 -8.85
C ASN A 173 -3.30 -6.36 -7.58
N ASN A 174 -3.66 -5.11 -7.24
CA ASN A 174 -3.15 -4.43 -6.05
C ASN A 174 -4.08 -4.62 -4.86
N GLU A 175 -3.53 -5.09 -3.74
CA GLU A 175 -4.22 -5.25 -2.47
C GLU A 175 -3.90 -4.06 -1.55
N TYR A 176 -4.93 -3.48 -0.97
CA TYR A 176 -4.86 -2.36 -0.03
C TYR A 176 -5.40 -2.83 1.32
N SER A 177 -4.52 -3.40 2.14
CA SER A 177 -4.84 -3.97 3.46
C SER A 177 -5.09 -2.93 4.55
N SER A 178 -5.08 -1.66 4.19
CA SER A 178 -5.40 -0.53 5.06
C SER A 178 -6.87 -0.12 5.03
N TRP A 179 -7.69 -0.79 4.22
CA TRP A 179 -9.13 -0.58 4.22
C TRP A 179 -9.79 -1.38 5.33
N ASP A 180 -10.50 -0.68 6.23
CA ASP A 180 -11.18 -1.26 7.39
C ASP A 180 -12.69 -1.18 7.27
N ALA A 181 -13.37 -2.23 7.69
CA ALA A 181 -14.82 -2.29 7.81
C ALA A 181 -15.28 -2.76 9.20
N VAL A 182 -16.48 -2.39 9.59
CA VAL A 182 -17.13 -2.95 10.78
C VAL A 182 -17.94 -4.17 10.37
N TRP A 183 -17.42 -5.33 10.60
CA TRP A 183 -18.08 -6.62 10.41
C TRP A 183 -17.68 -7.55 11.54
N SER A 184 -18.16 -8.77 11.56
CA SER A 184 -17.81 -9.70 12.63
C SER A 184 -17.70 -11.13 12.13
N CYS A 185 -16.81 -11.88 12.76
CA CYS A 185 -16.75 -13.31 12.59
C CYS A 185 -16.61 -14.07 13.92
N THR A 186 -17.06 -15.30 13.91
CA THR A 186 -16.85 -16.24 15.00
C THR A 186 -16.25 -17.52 14.45
N ALA A 187 -15.18 -17.99 15.10
CA ALA A 187 -14.54 -19.25 14.75
C ALA A 187 -14.66 -20.27 15.89
N SER A 188 -14.85 -21.52 15.53
CA SER A 188 -14.88 -22.64 16.49
C SER A 188 -14.18 -23.87 15.96
N ARG A 189 -13.39 -24.53 16.80
CA ARG A 189 -12.75 -25.81 16.48
C ARG A 189 -13.79 -26.92 16.47
N THR A 190 -13.67 -27.83 15.51
CA THR A 190 -14.43 -29.06 15.43
C THR A 190 -13.51 -30.27 15.60
N ALA A 191 -14.04 -31.48 15.69
CA ALA A 191 -13.23 -32.69 15.78
C ALA A 191 -12.39 -32.95 14.51
N THR A 192 -12.85 -32.43 13.36
CA THR A 192 -12.28 -32.69 12.03
C THR A 192 -11.76 -31.42 11.32
N GLY A 193 -11.71 -30.28 12.03
CA GLY A 193 -11.30 -29.02 11.41
C GLY A 193 -11.75 -27.80 12.21
N TYR A 194 -12.32 -26.82 11.52
CA TYR A 194 -12.89 -25.63 12.15
C TYR A 194 -14.09 -25.09 11.35
N GLN A 195 -14.95 -24.35 12.02
CA GLN A 195 -16.09 -23.64 11.43
C GLN A 195 -15.92 -22.14 11.67
N VAL A 196 -16.27 -21.34 10.66
CA VAL A 196 -16.34 -19.88 10.75
C VAL A 196 -17.71 -19.42 10.32
N VAL A 197 -18.28 -18.46 11.06
CA VAL A 197 -19.50 -17.73 10.68
C VAL A 197 -19.15 -16.26 10.58
N MET A 198 -19.43 -15.64 9.43
CA MET A 198 -19.17 -14.23 9.14
C MET A 198 -20.49 -13.48 8.98
N LYS A 199 -20.58 -12.29 9.58
CA LYS A 199 -21.64 -11.30 9.36
C LYS A 199 -21.02 -10.06 8.75
N ILE A 200 -21.40 -9.73 7.51
CA ILE A 200 -20.94 -8.55 6.79
C ILE A 200 -22.11 -7.60 6.62
N PRO A 201 -22.22 -6.53 7.46
CA PRO A 201 -23.30 -5.55 7.36
C PRO A 201 -23.27 -4.83 6.01
N PHE A 202 -24.43 -4.59 5.42
CA PHE A 202 -24.54 -3.84 4.18
C PHE A 202 -24.09 -2.38 4.32
N ALA A 203 -24.14 -1.83 5.54
CA ALA A 203 -23.57 -0.52 5.86
C ALA A 203 -22.05 -0.44 5.75
N SER A 204 -21.35 -1.59 5.76
CA SER A 204 -19.89 -1.69 5.70
C SER A 204 -19.34 -1.84 4.29
N ILE A 205 -20.19 -2.09 3.29
CA ILE A 205 -19.80 -2.31 1.89
C ILE A 205 -20.58 -1.40 0.96
N LYS A 206 -19.98 -1.00 -0.15
CA LYS A 206 -20.63 -0.26 -1.22
C LYS A 206 -21.10 -1.23 -2.30
N PHE A 207 -22.31 -1.03 -2.83
CA PHE A 207 -22.89 -1.84 -3.90
C PHE A 207 -23.88 -1.00 -4.73
N PRO A 208 -24.23 -1.43 -5.96
CA PRO A 208 -25.12 -0.66 -6.83
C PRO A 208 -26.46 -0.36 -6.18
N HIS A 209 -26.88 0.90 -6.21
CA HIS A 209 -28.25 1.26 -5.84
C HIS A 209 -29.22 0.83 -6.96
N SER A 210 -29.91 -0.29 -6.77
CA SER A 210 -30.78 -0.90 -7.79
C SER A 210 -32.12 -1.36 -7.20
N PRO A 211 -33.24 -1.20 -7.90
CA PRO A 211 -34.51 -1.83 -7.55
C PRO A 211 -34.53 -3.34 -7.87
N ASP A 212 -33.56 -3.85 -8.63
CA ASP A 212 -33.41 -5.24 -8.99
C ASP A 212 -32.56 -6.02 -7.97
N PRO A 213 -32.67 -7.35 -7.92
CA PRO A 213 -31.74 -8.18 -7.16
C PRO A 213 -30.30 -7.87 -7.49
N GLN A 214 -29.44 -7.81 -6.46
CA GLN A 214 -28.01 -7.58 -6.64
C GLN A 214 -27.37 -8.75 -7.40
N ARG A 215 -26.31 -8.44 -8.17
CA ARG A 215 -25.53 -9.42 -8.90
C ARG A 215 -24.05 -9.19 -8.60
N TRP A 216 -23.56 -9.95 -7.63
CA TRP A 216 -22.21 -9.82 -7.10
C TRP A 216 -21.26 -10.86 -7.69
N GLY A 217 -20.00 -10.49 -7.89
CA GLY A 217 -18.93 -11.44 -8.19
C GLY A 217 -18.35 -12.02 -6.90
N LEU A 218 -18.25 -13.35 -6.81
CA LEU A 218 -17.77 -14.04 -5.60
C LEU A 218 -16.64 -15.02 -5.93
N ILE A 219 -15.61 -15.03 -5.07
CA ILE A 219 -14.68 -16.15 -4.90
C ILE A 219 -14.57 -16.42 -3.39
N PHE A 220 -14.77 -17.66 -2.98
CA PHE A 220 -14.47 -18.10 -1.62
C PHE A 220 -13.04 -18.61 -1.56
N PHE A 221 -12.38 -18.34 -0.44
CA PHE A 221 -10.96 -18.55 -0.25
C PHE A 221 -10.67 -19.28 1.04
N ARG A 222 -9.64 -20.13 1.02
CA ARG A 222 -9.00 -20.70 2.21
C ARG A 222 -7.50 -20.61 2.09
N ASN A 223 -6.85 -20.06 3.12
CA ASN A 223 -5.41 -20.18 3.35
C ASN A 223 -5.16 -21.41 4.24
N TRP A 224 -4.31 -22.30 3.77
CA TRP A 224 -3.97 -23.54 4.48
C TRP A 224 -2.44 -23.68 4.57
N PRO A 225 -1.80 -22.97 5.56
CA PRO A 225 -0.35 -22.96 5.70
C PRO A 225 0.13 -24.26 6.36
N ARG A 226 0.95 -24.99 5.63
CA ARG A 226 1.58 -26.23 6.09
C ARG A 226 3.06 -26.18 5.67
N ASN A 227 3.65 -27.31 5.35
CA ASN A 227 4.99 -27.37 4.75
C ASN A 227 5.12 -26.52 3.47
N LEU A 228 4.00 -26.41 2.74
CA LEU A 228 3.75 -25.42 1.69
C LEU A 228 2.54 -24.58 2.11
N ARG A 229 2.49 -23.34 1.66
CA ARG A 229 1.30 -22.50 1.82
C ARG A 229 0.35 -22.79 0.67
N HIS A 230 -0.77 -23.46 0.97
CA HIS A 230 -1.79 -23.77 -0.02
C HIS A 230 -2.84 -22.66 -0.05
N GLN A 231 -3.10 -22.12 -1.23
CA GLN A 231 -4.16 -21.17 -1.49
C GLN A 231 -5.28 -21.86 -2.26
N LEU A 232 -6.44 -21.96 -1.63
CA LEU A 232 -7.57 -22.74 -2.15
C LEU A 232 -8.73 -21.80 -2.49
N PHE A 233 -9.28 -21.95 -3.72
CA PHE A 233 -10.35 -21.11 -4.25
C PHE A 233 -11.59 -21.93 -4.61
N SER A 234 -12.74 -21.28 -4.59
CA SER A 234 -13.99 -21.88 -5.09
C SER A 234 -14.06 -21.93 -6.63
N ARG A 235 -13.21 -21.18 -7.33
CA ARG A 235 -13.15 -21.07 -8.78
C ARG A 235 -11.72 -21.25 -9.28
N PRO A 236 -11.53 -21.88 -10.45
CA PRO A 236 -10.22 -21.93 -11.08
C PRO A 236 -9.81 -20.52 -11.55
N LEU A 237 -8.52 -20.22 -11.54
CA LEU A 237 -7.96 -19.00 -12.11
C LEU A 237 -7.51 -19.24 -13.55
N ASP A 238 -7.59 -18.20 -14.36
CA ASP A 238 -6.96 -18.15 -15.67
C ASP A 238 -5.54 -17.58 -15.53
N TYR A 239 -4.53 -18.43 -15.56
CA TYR A 239 -3.12 -18.00 -15.44
C TYR A 239 -2.58 -17.30 -16.69
N ASP A 240 -3.32 -17.33 -17.79
CA ASP A 240 -3.04 -16.54 -18.98
C ASP A 240 -3.70 -15.16 -18.94
N SER A 241 -4.16 -14.72 -17.75
CA SER A 241 -4.88 -13.47 -17.56
C SER A 241 -4.24 -12.59 -16.49
N ASN A 242 -4.17 -11.29 -16.76
CA ASN A 242 -3.82 -10.24 -15.77
C ASN A 242 -5.00 -9.88 -14.85
N CYS A 243 -6.15 -10.54 -14.98
CA CYS A 243 -7.36 -10.17 -14.28
C CYS A 243 -7.85 -11.31 -13.36
N THR A 244 -7.40 -11.35 -12.12
CA THR A 244 -7.90 -12.31 -11.11
C THR A 244 -9.40 -12.16 -10.89
N LEU A 245 -9.91 -10.93 -10.83
CA LEU A 245 -11.32 -10.64 -10.59
C LEU A 245 -12.24 -11.09 -11.74
N CYS A 246 -11.69 -11.28 -12.94
CA CYS A 246 -12.43 -11.81 -14.08
C CYS A 246 -12.87 -13.29 -13.89
N SER A 247 -12.25 -14.01 -12.96
CA SER A 247 -12.61 -15.40 -12.61
C SER A 247 -13.73 -15.51 -11.57
N MET A 248 -14.28 -14.39 -11.09
CA MET A 248 -15.37 -14.38 -10.10
C MET A 248 -16.65 -15.00 -10.63
N GLU A 249 -17.36 -15.71 -9.76
CA GLU A 249 -18.67 -16.29 -10.07
C GLU A 249 -19.78 -15.26 -9.82
N PRO A 250 -20.51 -14.84 -10.89
CA PRO A 250 -21.69 -14.00 -10.71
C PRO A 250 -22.74 -14.74 -9.89
N THR A 251 -23.19 -14.15 -8.81
CA THR A 251 -24.17 -14.70 -7.89
C THR A 251 -25.25 -13.66 -7.62
N ARG A 252 -26.53 -14.06 -7.70
CA ARG A 252 -27.68 -13.13 -7.50
C ARG A 252 -28.26 -13.26 -6.10
N THR A 253 -28.74 -12.15 -5.54
CA THR A 253 -29.65 -12.20 -4.40
C THR A 253 -31.06 -12.60 -4.84
N ALA A 254 -31.82 -13.28 -3.98
CA ALA A 254 -33.19 -13.71 -4.31
C ALA A 254 -34.17 -12.52 -4.47
N ALA A 255 -33.89 -11.41 -3.78
CA ALA A 255 -34.65 -10.17 -3.85
C ALA A 255 -33.69 -8.95 -3.83
N PRO A 256 -34.17 -7.75 -4.17
CA PRO A 256 -33.38 -6.53 -4.02
C PRO A 256 -32.88 -6.35 -2.60
N VAL A 257 -31.63 -5.93 -2.46
CA VAL A 257 -31.04 -5.54 -1.18
C VAL A 257 -31.17 -4.03 -1.05
N THR A 258 -31.84 -3.59 0.00
CA THR A 258 -32.02 -2.17 0.30
C THR A 258 -31.33 -1.85 1.60
N THR A 259 -30.45 -0.84 1.60
CA THR A 259 -29.96 -0.27 2.86
C THR A 259 -30.99 0.68 3.44
N THR A 260 -31.03 0.80 4.76
CA THR A 260 -31.74 1.89 5.43
C THR A 260 -31.16 3.23 4.95
N PRO A 261 -31.98 4.19 4.51
CA PRO A 261 -31.48 5.52 4.18
C PRO A 261 -30.80 6.16 5.39
N ALA A 262 -29.66 6.82 5.16
CA ALA A 262 -28.92 7.61 6.13
C ALA A 262 -28.22 6.82 7.25
N ASP A 263 -27.36 5.85 6.90
CA ASP A 263 -26.39 5.32 7.85
C ASP A 263 -25.36 6.40 8.19
N ILE A 264 -25.56 7.07 9.32
CA ILE A 264 -24.60 8.01 9.90
C ILE A 264 -23.81 7.27 10.97
N GLN A 265 -22.51 7.33 10.87
CA GLN A 265 -21.57 6.77 11.84
C GLN A 265 -20.77 7.92 12.45
N LEU A 266 -20.71 7.96 13.77
CA LEU A 266 -19.95 8.97 14.51
C LEU A 266 -18.92 8.27 15.39
N ILE A 267 -17.70 8.76 15.37
CA ILE A 267 -16.59 8.20 16.15
C ILE A 267 -15.95 9.34 16.94
N PRO A 268 -16.57 9.78 18.06
CA PRO A 268 -15.93 10.69 18.99
C PRO A 268 -14.73 10.00 19.64
N ALA A 269 -13.63 10.74 19.75
CA ALA A 269 -12.46 10.29 20.50
C ALA A 269 -11.96 11.39 21.44
N VAL A 270 -11.38 10.94 22.55
CA VAL A 270 -10.77 11.81 23.55
C VAL A 270 -9.39 11.27 23.88
N THR A 271 -8.39 12.13 23.80
CA THR A 271 -7.00 11.81 24.15
C THR A 271 -6.50 12.78 25.23
N VAL A 272 -5.97 12.23 26.31
CA VAL A 272 -5.17 12.98 27.28
C VAL A 272 -3.71 12.67 26.95
N ILE A 273 -2.93 13.70 26.62
CA ILE A 273 -1.52 13.55 26.27
C ILE A 273 -0.67 14.54 27.07
N ARG A 274 0.49 14.07 27.54
CA ARG A 274 1.54 14.92 28.08
C ARG A 274 2.83 14.60 27.35
N THR A 275 3.48 15.64 26.80
CA THR A 275 4.75 15.52 26.12
C THR A 275 5.80 16.35 26.83
N ASP A 276 6.85 15.69 27.30
CA ASP A 276 8.04 16.30 27.88
C ASP A 276 9.09 16.41 26.76
N THR A 277 9.69 17.58 26.56
CA THR A 277 10.65 17.81 25.46
C THR A 277 11.94 18.45 26.00
N ARG A 278 13.05 18.10 25.38
CA ARG A 278 14.33 18.77 25.63
C ARG A 278 14.36 20.06 24.82
N LYS A 279 14.53 21.19 25.50
CA LYS A 279 14.64 22.51 24.87
C LYS A 279 16.08 22.96 24.68
N ASP A 280 16.98 22.50 25.54
CA ASP A 280 18.41 22.79 25.51
C ASP A 280 19.21 21.49 25.64
N PRO A 281 20.24 21.26 24.79
CA PRO A 281 21.09 20.06 24.89
C PRO A 281 21.77 19.84 26.24
N THR A 282 21.93 20.90 27.04
CA THR A 282 22.57 20.87 28.36
C THR A 282 21.58 20.62 29.52
N GLU A 283 20.26 20.71 29.25
CA GLU A 283 19.21 20.54 30.25
C GLU A 283 18.53 19.17 30.12
N GLY A 284 17.82 18.76 31.16
CA GLY A 284 16.92 17.59 31.12
C GLY A 284 15.63 17.86 30.34
N LEU A 285 14.76 16.84 30.24
CA LEU A 285 13.45 17.03 29.68
C LEU A 285 12.63 18.05 30.49
N ALA A 286 12.17 19.10 29.82
CA ALA A 286 11.19 20.03 30.37
C ALA A 286 9.82 19.37 30.40
N GLN A 287 9.19 19.33 31.57
CA GLN A 287 7.84 18.76 31.69
C GLN A 287 6.81 19.59 30.96
N GLY A 288 6.08 18.95 30.04
CA GLY A 288 4.91 19.54 29.43
C GLY A 288 3.67 19.50 30.34
N SER A 289 2.71 20.34 30.06
CA SER A 289 1.40 20.28 30.72
C SER A 289 0.53 19.22 30.02
N PRO A 290 -0.26 18.45 30.80
CA PRO A 290 -1.26 17.57 30.19
C PRO A 290 -2.24 18.37 29.31
N ALA A 291 -2.46 17.90 28.11
CA ALA A 291 -3.42 18.47 27.17
C ALA A 291 -4.55 17.46 26.89
N LEU A 292 -5.78 17.98 26.89
CA LEU A 292 -6.95 17.23 26.45
C LEU A 292 -7.22 17.57 24.99
N LYS A 293 -7.20 16.55 24.13
CA LYS A 293 -7.53 16.67 22.72
C LYS A 293 -8.82 15.89 22.46
N ALA A 294 -9.81 16.53 21.86
CA ALA A 294 -11.01 15.88 21.38
C ALA A 294 -11.01 15.85 19.85
N SER A 295 -11.36 14.74 19.28
CA SER A 295 -11.55 14.56 17.84
C SER A 295 -12.90 13.94 17.54
N LEU A 296 -13.37 14.13 16.32
CA LEU A 296 -14.61 13.56 15.83
C LEU A 296 -14.41 13.12 14.38
N ASP A 297 -14.62 11.83 14.13
CA ASP A 297 -14.78 11.31 12.79
C ASP A 297 -16.27 11.08 12.53
N ALA A 298 -16.72 11.46 11.35
CA ALA A 298 -18.10 11.27 10.90
C ALA A 298 -18.08 10.61 9.52
N ARG A 299 -18.98 9.65 9.33
CA ARG A 299 -19.16 8.95 8.08
C ARG A 299 -20.66 8.89 7.78
N TRP A 300 -21.02 9.20 6.56
CA TRP A 300 -22.40 9.21 6.11
C TRP A 300 -22.53 8.48 4.77
N VAL A 301 -23.19 7.35 4.79
CA VAL A 301 -23.56 6.61 3.57
C VAL A 301 -24.76 7.34 2.96
N LEU A 302 -24.49 8.25 2.03
CA LEU A 302 -25.51 9.03 1.32
C LEU A 302 -26.40 8.14 0.45
N ARG A 303 -25.76 7.12 -0.16
CA ARG A 303 -26.36 6.05 -0.95
C ARG A 303 -25.47 4.81 -0.81
N PRO A 304 -25.97 3.60 -1.08
CA PRO A 304 -25.15 2.39 -1.00
C PRO A 304 -23.85 2.44 -1.81
N ASP A 305 -23.80 3.28 -2.85
CA ASP A 305 -22.68 3.47 -3.77
C ASP A 305 -21.93 4.79 -3.59
N LEU A 306 -22.30 5.64 -2.59
CA LEU A 306 -21.72 6.96 -2.36
C LEU A 306 -21.61 7.29 -0.87
N GLU A 307 -20.42 7.62 -0.41
CA GLU A 307 -20.10 7.92 0.98
C GLU A 307 -19.42 9.29 1.12
N TRP A 308 -19.86 10.02 2.12
CA TRP A 308 -19.17 11.22 2.62
C TRP A 308 -18.57 10.91 3.99
N SER A 309 -17.33 11.38 4.23
CA SER A 309 -16.65 11.27 5.52
C SER A 309 -15.92 12.57 5.87
N ALA A 310 -15.79 12.84 7.17
CA ALA A 310 -15.06 14.00 7.67
C ALA A 310 -14.37 13.68 9.00
N THR A 311 -13.23 14.32 9.24
CA THR A 311 -12.53 14.30 10.52
C THR A 311 -12.24 15.71 11.00
N LEU A 312 -12.39 15.92 12.30
CA LEU A 312 -12.08 17.17 12.99
C LEU A 312 -11.02 16.92 14.05
N ASN A 313 -9.92 17.66 13.98
CA ASN A 313 -8.83 17.62 14.93
C ASN A 313 -8.34 16.18 15.24
N PRO A 314 -8.01 15.36 14.20
CA PRO A 314 -7.62 13.98 14.41
C PRO A 314 -6.38 13.87 15.29
N ASN A 315 -6.25 12.75 16.01
CA ASN A 315 -5.09 12.46 16.84
C ASN A 315 -4.61 11.03 16.57
N PHE A 316 -3.35 10.90 16.23
CA PHE A 316 -2.71 9.66 15.79
C PHE A 316 -1.66 9.13 16.80
N SER A 317 -1.75 9.51 18.07
CA SER A 317 -0.73 9.18 19.09
C SER A 317 -0.58 7.69 19.40
N GLU A 318 -1.57 6.87 19.05
CA GLU A 318 -1.55 5.41 19.19
C GLU A 318 -0.99 4.68 17.99
N VAL A 319 -0.90 5.34 16.84
CA VAL A 319 -0.39 4.73 15.62
C VAL A 319 1.04 4.24 15.87
N ALA A 320 1.30 2.99 15.53
CA ALA A 320 2.64 2.43 15.66
C ALA A 320 3.62 3.20 14.75
N PRO A 321 4.84 3.47 15.22
CA PRO A 321 5.83 4.09 14.36
C PRO A 321 6.14 3.18 13.16
N ASP A 322 6.44 3.80 12.04
CA ASP A 322 6.87 3.09 10.83
C ASP A 322 8.09 2.22 11.12
N VAL A 323 8.29 1.17 10.34
CA VAL A 323 9.53 0.40 10.38
C VAL A 323 10.68 1.31 9.96
N LEU A 324 11.72 1.38 10.79
CA LEU A 324 12.88 2.21 10.49
C LEU A 324 13.56 1.74 9.20
N GLN A 325 13.86 2.69 8.34
CA GLN A 325 14.66 2.48 7.13
C GLN A 325 16.03 3.12 7.30
N LEU A 326 17.06 2.49 6.73
CA LEU A 326 18.40 3.07 6.74
C LEU A 326 18.43 4.36 5.92
N SER A 327 18.69 5.48 6.59
CA SER A 327 18.73 6.81 5.97
C SER A 327 20.14 7.23 5.51
N ALA A 328 21.19 6.51 5.95
CA ALA A 328 22.57 6.83 5.59
C ALA A 328 22.87 6.49 4.13
N ASN A 329 23.71 7.31 3.47
CA ASN A 329 24.20 7.09 2.10
C ASN A 329 23.07 6.93 1.05
N ARG A 330 21.96 7.66 1.19
CA ARG A 330 20.83 7.66 0.25
C ARG A 330 20.83 8.92 -0.62
N GLN A 331 20.38 8.77 -1.87
CA GLN A 331 20.23 9.88 -2.82
C GLN A 331 18.85 10.51 -2.73
N PHE A 332 17.82 9.69 -2.55
CA PHE A 332 16.43 10.10 -2.62
C PHE A 332 15.73 9.97 -1.27
N ALA A 333 14.67 10.75 -1.07
CA ALA A 333 13.81 10.69 0.11
C ALA A 333 13.24 9.29 0.31
N LEU A 334 13.10 8.88 1.55
CA LEU A 334 12.48 7.63 1.92
C LEU A 334 10.96 7.72 1.77
N PHE A 335 10.33 6.62 1.41
CA PHE A 335 8.88 6.48 1.40
C PHE A 335 8.40 5.74 2.64
N TYR A 336 7.30 6.23 3.21
CA TYR A 336 6.58 5.56 4.28
C TYR A 336 5.15 5.31 3.84
N LYS A 337 4.55 4.22 4.32
CA LYS A 337 3.16 3.90 4.03
C LYS A 337 2.23 4.74 4.89
N GLU A 338 1.07 5.16 4.36
CA GLU A 338 0.03 5.79 5.18
C GLU A 338 -0.54 4.77 6.20
N ASN A 339 -0.62 5.16 7.48
CA ASN A 339 -1.13 4.34 8.57
C ASN A 339 -2.24 5.06 9.38
N ARG A 340 -2.69 6.23 8.94
CA ARG A 340 -3.72 7.01 9.62
C ARG A 340 -5.11 6.63 9.10
N PRO A 341 -6.01 6.10 9.94
CA PRO A 341 -7.25 5.46 9.50
C PRO A 341 -8.14 6.31 8.59
N PHE A 342 -8.27 7.63 8.85
CA PHE A 342 -9.08 8.50 7.99
C PHE A 342 -8.52 8.60 6.57
N PHE A 343 -7.19 8.64 6.41
CA PHE A 343 -6.54 8.77 5.10
C PHE A 343 -6.41 7.43 4.38
N GLU A 344 -6.39 6.32 5.09
CA GLU A 344 -6.35 4.99 4.49
C GLU A 344 -7.68 4.62 3.85
N GLN A 345 -8.80 4.89 4.53
CA GLN A 345 -10.12 4.50 4.05
C GLN A 345 -10.55 5.24 2.79
N GLY A 346 -10.90 4.50 1.74
CA GLY A 346 -11.46 5.04 0.50
C GLY A 346 -10.46 5.88 -0.34
N THR A 347 -9.19 6.00 0.08
CA THR A 347 -8.19 6.76 -0.67
C THR A 347 -7.71 6.04 -1.93
N GLN A 348 -7.90 4.73 -2.05
CA GLN A 348 -7.64 3.99 -3.28
C GLN A 348 -8.35 4.56 -4.51
N VAL A 349 -9.48 5.26 -4.32
CA VAL A 349 -10.19 5.98 -5.40
C VAL A 349 -9.28 7.04 -6.05
N PHE A 350 -8.37 7.66 -5.28
CA PHE A 350 -7.46 8.70 -5.79
C PHE A 350 -6.23 8.14 -6.49
N ASN A 351 -6.00 6.83 -6.47
CA ASN A 351 -4.82 6.23 -7.07
C ASN A 351 -4.77 6.47 -8.57
N THR A 352 -3.56 6.75 -9.03
CA THR A 352 -3.18 6.84 -10.45
C THR A 352 -2.18 5.72 -10.77
N PRO A 353 -1.93 5.41 -12.04
CA PRO A 353 -0.83 4.52 -12.39
C PRO A 353 0.48 4.99 -11.75
N SER A 354 1.25 4.04 -11.22
CA SER A 354 2.50 4.32 -10.53
C SER A 354 3.62 4.73 -11.49
N LEU A 355 4.56 5.53 -10.97
CA LEU A 355 5.76 5.96 -11.68
C LEU A 355 6.92 5.05 -11.30
N ARG A 356 7.70 4.59 -12.27
CA ARG A 356 8.91 3.81 -12.03
C ARG A 356 10.12 4.73 -11.92
N PHE A 357 11.01 4.43 -10.98
CA PHE A 357 12.29 5.12 -10.80
C PHE A 357 13.47 4.18 -11.06
N SER A 358 14.62 4.76 -11.41
CA SER A 358 15.79 4.01 -11.82
C SER A 358 16.52 3.31 -10.68
N SER A 359 16.40 3.83 -9.47
CA SER A 359 17.22 3.35 -8.36
C SER A 359 16.39 2.58 -7.35
N ASP A 360 16.88 1.45 -6.97
CA ASP A 360 16.51 0.58 -5.86
C ASP A 360 15.20 -0.23 -5.97
N THR A 361 15.42 -1.52 -5.90
CA THR A 361 14.42 -2.55 -5.62
C THR A 361 13.66 -2.34 -4.30
N PHE A 362 14.09 -1.41 -3.45
CA PHE A 362 13.49 -1.10 -2.14
C PHE A 362 12.71 0.21 -2.10
N ASN A 363 12.77 1.06 -3.13
CA ASN A 363 11.92 2.24 -3.19
C ASN A 363 10.64 1.91 -3.96
N PRO A 364 9.47 2.16 -3.35
CA PRO A 364 8.22 2.03 -4.06
C PRO A 364 8.21 2.96 -5.27
N SER A 365 7.46 2.57 -6.26
CA SER A 365 7.14 3.40 -7.41
C SER A 365 6.56 4.73 -6.93
N GLY A 366 6.89 5.83 -7.60
CA GLY A 366 6.30 7.14 -7.30
C GLY A 366 4.80 7.15 -7.52
N THR A 367 4.14 8.03 -6.82
CA THR A 367 2.69 8.23 -6.92
C THR A 367 2.34 9.71 -6.95
N LEU A 368 1.28 10.07 -7.68
CA LEU A 368 0.77 11.44 -7.69
C LEU A 368 -0.04 11.77 -6.42
N VAL A 369 -0.36 10.77 -5.61
CA VAL A 369 -1.09 10.90 -4.35
C VAL A 369 -0.33 10.23 -3.23
N ASP A 370 0.05 11.02 -2.23
CA ASP A 370 0.62 10.56 -0.96
C ASP A 370 0.04 11.42 0.16
N THR A 371 -0.85 10.84 0.93
CA THR A 371 -1.53 11.56 2.01
C THR A 371 -0.63 11.86 3.19
N LEU A 372 0.54 11.24 3.32
CA LEU A 372 1.56 11.62 4.31
C LEU A 372 2.15 13.03 4.06
N ALA A 373 2.00 13.58 2.84
CA ALA A 373 2.30 14.98 2.58
C ALA A 373 1.41 15.94 3.39
N ILE A 374 0.20 15.50 3.81
CA ILE A 374 -0.71 16.18 4.73
C ILE A 374 -0.30 15.78 6.14
N ASN A 375 0.36 16.67 6.88
CA ASN A 375 1.07 16.30 8.13
C ASN A 375 0.20 16.37 9.39
N ASP A 376 -0.40 17.53 9.67
CA ASP A 376 -1.17 17.80 10.89
C ASP A 376 -2.51 18.51 10.57
N PRO A 377 -3.49 17.81 9.99
CA PRO A 377 -4.73 18.41 9.55
C PRO A 377 -5.63 18.81 10.71
N ARG A 378 -6.15 20.04 10.68
CA ARG A 378 -7.23 20.49 11.60
C ARG A 378 -8.55 19.87 11.24
N PHE A 379 -8.83 19.76 9.97
CA PHE A 379 -9.96 19.01 9.44
C PHE A 379 -9.60 18.41 8.09
N ALA A 380 -10.28 17.33 7.77
CA ALA A 380 -10.33 16.79 6.43
C ALA A 380 -11.75 16.30 6.12
N THR A 381 -12.15 16.38 4.86
CA THR A 381 -13.42 15.84 4.39
C THR A 381 -13.26 15.21 3.02
N LYS A 382 -13.90 14.09 2.80
CA LYS A 382 -13.88 13.38 1.52
C LYS A 382 -15.24 12.84 1.12
N LEU A 383 -15.46 12.78 -0.19
CA LEU A 383 -16.58 12.13 -0.85
C LEU A 383 -16.02 11.09 -1.80
N VAL A 384 -16.42 9.83 -1.65
CA VAL A 384 -15.96 8.73 -2.50
C VAL A 384 -17.11 7.79 -2.86
N GLY A 385 -17.12 7.31 -4.09
CA GLY A 385 -18.13 6.36 -4.51
C GLY A 385 -18.04 5.96 -5.98
N GLN A 386 -18.83 4.94 -6.34
CA GLN A 386 -18.96 4.45 -7.70
C GLN A 386 -20.43 4.41 -8.09
N VAL A 387 -20.83 5.24 -9.05
CA VAL A 387 -22.22 5.33 -9.55
C VAL A 387 -22.27 4.75 -10.95
N GLY A 388 -22.71 3.51 -11.06
CA GLY A 388 -22.60 2.73 -12.31
C GLY A 388 -21.14 2.55 -12.70
N ALA A 389 -20.79 2.97 -13.92
CA ALA A 389 -19.42 2.93 -14.42
C ALA A 389 -18.55 4.13 -14.00
N ASN A 390 -19.07 5.04 -13.17
CA ASN A 390 -18.37 6.28 -12.81
C ASN A 390 -17.89 6.21 -11.37
N GLU A 391 -16.59 6.20 -11.15
CA GLU A 391 -15.96 6.32 -9.83
C GLU A 391 -15.55 7.77 -9.61
N ILE A 392 -15.86 8.31 -8.43
CA ILE A 392 -15.59 9.70 -8.06
C ILE A 392 -14.94 9.77 -6.68
N GLY A 393 -13.96 10.67 -6.55
CA GLY A 393 -13.31 11.01 -5.31
C GLY A 393 -13.07 12.51 -5.20
N ALA A 394 -13.33 13.08 -4.04
CA ALA A 394 -12.97 14.45 -3.68
C ALA A 394 -12.47 14.46 -2.23
N LEU A 395 -11.32 15.09 -1.98
CA LEU A 395 -10.74 15.28 -0.65
C LEU A 395 -10.36 16.75 -0.49
N ILE A 396 -10.72 17.33 0.63
CA ILE A 396 -10.32 18.69 1.04
C ILE A 396 -9.77 18.62 2.45
N THR A 397 -8.59 19.22 2.66
CA THR A 397 -7.99 19.30 3.99
C THR A 397 -7.50 20.72 4.31
N GLN A 398 -7.34 20.99 5.60
CA GLN A 398 -6.65 22.17 6.11
C GLN A 398 -5.51 21.67 7.00
N ASP A 399 -4.31 21.69 6.46
CA ASP A 399 -3.09 21.30 7.18
C ASP A 399 -2.51 22.48 7.97
N THR A 400 -1.85 22.20 9.09
CA THR A 400 -1.20 23.23 9.93
C THR A 400 0.30 23.29 9.69
N GLN A 401 0.89 22.24 9.15
CA GLN A 401 2.30 22.13 8.78
C GLN A 401 2.41 21.60 7.36
N THR A 402 3.41 22.06 6.63
CA THR A 402 3.60 21.69 5.22
C THR A 402 4.91 20.95 5.03
N ASN A 403 4.84 19.69 4.59
CA ASN A 403 6.01 18.92 4.18
C ASN A 403 6.17 19.03 2.67
N ILE A 404 7.39 19.29 2.21
CA ILE A 404 7.73 19.38 0.78
C ILE A 404 8.93 18.47 0.52
N VAL A 405 8.81 17.59 -0.47
CA VAL A 405 9.92 16.87 -1.08
C VAL A 405 10.28 17.57 -2.38
N LEU A 406 11.45 18.21 -2.43
CA LEU A 406 11.98 18.80 -3.67
C LEU A 406 12.76 17.72 -4.43
N PRO A 407 12.25 17.21 -5.55
CA PRO A 407 12.94 16.24 -6.37
C PRO A 407 14.01 16.89 -7.26
N GLY A 408 15.02 16.10 -7.61
CA GLY A 408 16.02 16.45 -8.62
C GLY A 408 16.43 15.22 -9.43
N PRO A 409 17.27 15.38 -10.47
CA PRO A 409 17.64 14.25 -11.32
C PRO A 409 18.57 13.23 -10.64
N GLN A 410 19.31 13.63 -9.60
CA GLN A 410 20.30 12.78 -8.92
C GLN A 410 20.11 12.69 -7.41
N SER A 411 19.26 13.51 -6.82
CA SER A 411 18.93 13.49 -5.39
C SER A 411 17.66 14.27 -5.11
N SER A 412 17.04 14.04 -3.94
CA SER A 412 15.93 14.83 -3.44
C SER A 412 16.23 15.39 -2.06
N THR A 413 15.52 16.46 -1.69
CA THR A 413 15.58 17.09 -0.36
C THR A 413 14.17 17.16 0.20
N SER A 414 13.99 16.82 1.47
CA SER A 414 12.73 16.99 2.18
C SER A 414 12.84 18.03 3.28
N GLN A 415 11.81 18.85 3.44
CA GLN A 415 11.76 19.90 4.45
C GLN A 415 10.34 20.10 4.97
N SER A 416 10.21 20.28 6.29
CA SER A 416 8.96 20.66 6.94
C SER A 416 8.94 22.16 7.20
N PHE A 417 7.78 22.77 6.99
CA PHE A 417 7.54 24.20 7.16
C PHE A 417 6.38 24.45 8.13
N ASP A 418 6.52 25.47 8.96
CA ASP A 418 5.51 25.88 9.93
C ASP A 418 4.56 26.94 9.32
N PHE A 419 3.85 26.54 8.26
CA PHE A 419 2.74 27.31 7.69
C PHE A 419 1.62 26.37 7.24
N SER A 420 0.41 26.91 7.30
CA SER A 420 -0.80 26.13 6.94
C SER A 420 -1.06 26.14 5.45
N THR A 421 -1.53 25.00 4.94
CA THR A 421 -2.03 24.87 3.56
C THR A 421 -3.48 24.37 3.56
N ARG A 422 -4.18 24.69 2.49
CA ARG A 422 -5.39 24.02 2.06
C ARG A 422 -5.03 23.11 0.91
N ASP A 423 -5.41 21.84 1.04
CA ASP A 423 -5.11 20.81 0.07
C ASP A 423 -6.41 20.24 -0.50
N GLU A 424 -6.48 20.10 -1.80
CA GLU A 424 -7.63 19.63 -2.56
C GLU A 424 -7.20 18.54 -3.53
N LEU A 425 -7.92 17.40 -3.54
CA LEU A 425 -7.74 16.34 -4.52
C LEU A 425 -9.10 15.99 -5.15
N LEU A 426 -9.08 15.84 -6.46
CA LEU A 426 -10.24 15.42 -7.25
C LEU A 426 -9.83 14.25 -8.14
N ARG A 427 -10.66 13.21 -8.15
CA ARG A 427 -10.50 12.05 -9.01
C ARG A 427 -11.83 11.71 -9.67
N TYR A 428 -11.78 11.45 -10.97
CA TYR A 428 -12.86 10.85 -11.72
C TYR A 428 -12.31 9.69 -12.53
N ARG A 429 -12.98 8.55 -12.52
CA ARG A 429 -12.64 7.39 -13.30
C ARG A 429 -13.91 6.82 -13.95
N TYR A 430 -13.78 6.40 -15.20
CA TYR A 430 -14.82 5.76 -15.97
C TYR A 430 -14.40 4.34 -16.34
N ASP A 431 -15.13 3.35 -15.85
CA ASP A 431 -14.83 1.95 -16.01
C ASP A 431 -15.63 1.34 -17.17
N VAL A 432 -14.95 0.54 -18.02
CA VAL A 432 -15.52 -0.16 -19.16
C VAL A 432 -15.02 -1.61 -19.16
N GLY A 433 -15.76 -2.52 -18.54
CA GLY A 433 -15.27 -3.87 -18.29
C GLY A 433 -13.99 -3.83 -17.47
N ALA A 434 -12.94 -4.52 -17.89
CA ALA A 434 -11.63 -4.51 -17.24
C ALA A 434 -10.76 -3.29 -17.61
N SER A 435 -11.23 -2.37 -18.45
CA SER A 435 -10.53 -1.13 -18.83
C SER A 435 -11.06 0.07 -18.06
N ALA A 436 -10.24 1.11 -17.90
CA ALA A 436 -10.61 2.34 -17.19
C ALA A 436 -9.93 3.57 -17.79
N PHE A 437 -10.59 4.75 -17.63
CA PHE A 437 -10.06 6.06 -18.01
C PHE A 437 -10.23 7.01 -16.85
N GLY A 438 -9.17 7.76 -16.51
CA GLY A 438 -9.13 8.58 -15.33
C GLY A 438 -8.76 10.04 -15.57
N LEU A 439 -9.30 10.92 -14.72
CA LEU A 439 -8.90 12.32 -14.59
C LEU A 439 -8.51 12.56 -13.13
N TYR A 440 -7.43 13.27 -12.93
CA TYR A 440 -6.91 13.64 -11.61
C TYR A 440 -6.57 15.12 -11.56
N ALA A 441 -6.88 15.77 -10.45
CA ALA A 441 -6.43 17.11 -10.15
C ALA A 441 -6.09 17.22 -8.66
N SER A 442 -4.99 17.92 -8.35
CA SER A 442 -4.66 18.34 -7.00
C SER A 442 -4.23 19.79 -6.97
N ASP A 443 -4.54 20.44 -5.85
CA ASP A 443 -4.17 21.84 -5.56
C ASP A 443 -3.75 21.94 -4.10
N ARG A 444 -2.66 22.65 -3.84
CA ARG A 444 -2.14 22.94 -2.50
C ARG A 444 -1.75 24.40 -2.43
N ASP A 445 -2.40 25.16 -1.53
CA ASP A 445 -2.24 26.62 -1.44
C ASP A 445 -2.06 27.08 0.01
N GLY A 446 -1.12 27.99 0.26
CA GLY A 446 -0.90 28.62 1.56
C GLY A 446 0.34 29.49 1.62
N SER A 447 0.24 30.65 2.30
CA SER A 447 1.39 31.54 2.58
C SER A 447 2.22 31.96 1.36
N GLY A 448 1.56 32.09 0.19
CA GLY A 448 2.22 32.44 -1.08
C GLY A 448 2.92 31.27 -1.77
N TYR A 449 2.85 30.09 -1.20
CA TYR A 449 3.16 28.81 -1.82
C TYR A 449 1.91 28.30 -2.54
N HIS A 450 2.09 27.75 -3.75
CA HIS A 450 1.01 27.14 -4.52
C HIS A 450 1.55 26.01 -5.38
N SER A 451 0.88 24.86 -5.39
CA SER A 451 1.22 23.71 -6.22
C SER A 451 -0.04 23.10 -6.80
N ALA A 452 -0.16 23.08 -8.11
CA ALA A 452 -1.27 22.49 -8.84
C ALA A 452 -0.78 21.41 -9.79
N LEU A 453 -1.51 20.30 -9.86
CA LEU A 453 -1.23 19.18 -10.76
C LEU A 453 -2.54 18.70 -11.40
N TYR A 454 -2.50 18.49 -12.72
CA TYR A 454 -3.58 17.90 -13.50
C TYR A 454 -3.05 16.70 -14.27
N ALA A 455 -3.77 15.59 -14.24
CA ALA A 455 -3.39 14.38 -14.96
C ALA A 455 -4.58 13.65 -15.57
N THR A 456 -4.30 12.87 -16.59
CA THR A 456 -5.23 11.90 -17.19
C THR A 456 -4.51 10.58 -17.34
N ASP A 457 -5.25 9.51 -17.12
CA ASP A 457 -4.73 8.15 -17.23
C ASP A 457 -5.72 7.22 -17.93
N ALA A 458 -5.18 6.10 -18.41
CA ALA A 458 -5.94 5.03 -19.00
C ALA A 458 -5.30 3.69 -18.68
N THR A 459 -6.11 2.71 -18.33
CA THR A 459 -5.74 1.30 -18.31
C THR A 459 -6.60 0.58 -19.34
N TRP A 460 -5.99 0.05 -20.37
CA TRP A 460 -6.66 -0.64 -21.43
C TRP A 460 -6.33 -2.12 -21.42
N GLN A 461 -7.31 -2.94 -21.05
CA GLN A 461 -7.26 -4.40 -21.20
C GLN A 461 -7.46 -4.74 -22.66
N ILE A 462 -6.39 -4.98 -23.41
CA ILE A 462 -6.41 -5.29 -24.85
C ILE A 462 -7.03 -6.68 -25.06
N ASP A 463 -6.55 -7.64 -24.28
CA ASP A 463 -7.11 -8.99 -24.12
C ASP A 463 -6.83 -9.49 -22.69
N PRO A 464 -7.28 -10.68 -22.27
CA PRO A 464 -7.05 -11.14 -20.90
C PRO A 464 -5.61 -11.11 -20.43
N SER A 465 -4.65 -11.23 -21.34
CA SER A 465 -3.22 -11.32 -21.02
C SER A 465 -2.48 -9.99 -21.17
N ASP A 466 -2.99 -9.07 -21.96
CA ASP A 466 -2.28 -7.87 -22.42
C ASP A 466 -2.95 -6.60 -21.90
N VAL A 467 -2.21 -5.83 -21.11
CA VAL A 467 -2.65 -4.55 -20.54
C VAL A 467 -1.73 -3.43 -21.01
N LEU A 468 -2.32 -2.33 -21.45
CA LEU A 468 -1.62 -1.08 -21.71
C LEU A 468 -2.10 -0.01 -20.73
N THR A 469 -1.17 0.56 -19.99
CA THR A 469 -1.44 1.65 -19.05
C THR A 469 -0.72 2.91 -19.50
N ALA A 470 -1.39 4.04 -19.47
CA ALA A 470 -0.82 5.34 -19.82
C ALA A 470 -1.20 6.38 -18.77
N LEU A 471 -0.29 7.31 -18.50
CA LEU A 471 -0.51 8.46 -17.64
C LEU A 471 0.16 9.68 -18.27
N VAL A 472 -0.54 10.81 -18.28
CA VAL A 472 0.00 12.13 -18.68
C VAL A 472 -0.39 13.15 -17.63
N GLY A 473 0.58 13.92 -17.12
CA GLY A 473 0.35 14.93 -16.10
C GLY A 473 1.12 16.22 -16.36
N SER A 474 0.58 17.35 -15.91
CA SER A 474 1.22 18.67 -15.96
C SER A 474 1.08 19.35 -14.60
N SER A 475 2.19 19.85 -14.07
CA SER A 475 2.24 20.56 -12.80
C SER A 475 2.68 22.02 -12.97
N SER A 476 2.24 22.87 -12.04
CA SER A 476 2.69 24.27 -11.91
C SER A 476 2.84 24.57 -10.41
N THR A 477 4.07 24.81 -9.96
CA THR A 477 4.36 25.04 -8.54
C THR A 477 5.11 26.33 -8.33
N THR A 478 4.67 27.14 -7.37
CA THR A 478 5.29 28.41 -6.98
C THR A 478 5.88 28.30 -5.59
N TYR A 479 7.20 28.48 -5.48
CA TYR A 479 7.92 28.55 -4.22
C TYR A 479 8.23 30.02 -3.85
N PRO A 480 7.70 30.56 -2.73
CA PRO A 480 8.10 31.86 -2.22
C PRO A 480 9.55 31.84 -1.73
N GLY A 481 10.20 33.02 -1.66
CA GLY A 481 11.63 33.13 -1.39
C GLY A 481 12.13 32.38 -0.13
N ALA A 482 11.35 32.39 0.94
CA ALA A 482 11.72 31.68 2.17
C ALA A 482 11.71 30.15 1.99
N VAL A 483 10.71 29.61 1.30
CA VAL A 483 10.60 28.17 1.00
C VAL A 483 11.69 27.75 0.02
N ALA A 484 11.85 28.51 -1.06
CA ALA A 484 12.88 28.24 -2.07
C ALA A 484 14.30 28.25 -1.46
N GLY A 485 14.60 29.23 -0.59
CA GLY A 485 15.88 29.30 0.10
C GLY A 485 16.15 28.11 1.01
N ALA A 486 15.14 27.64 1.76
CA ALA A 486 15.27 26.46 2.63
C ALA A 486 15.45 25.15 1.83
N LEU A 487 14.81 25.05 0.66
CA LEU A 487 14.94 23.91 -0.25
C LEU A 487 16.19 23.98 -1.14
N GLY A 488 16.93 25.11 -1.17
CA GLY A 488 18.09 25.29 -2.04
C GLY A 488 17.74 25.46 -3.52
N THR A 489 16.53 25.97 -3.83
CA THR A 489 16.06 26.23 -5.19
C THR A 489 15.81 27.72 -5.47
N THR A 490 15.46 28.06 -6.70
CA THR A 490 15.15 29.45 -7.08
C THR A 490 13.70 29.79 -6.78
N PRO A 491 13.40 30.98 -6.22
CA PRO A 491 12.03 31.45 -6.05
C PRO A 491 11.31 31.64 -7.40
N GLY A 492 10.02 31.34 -7.42
CA GLY A 492 9.17 31.56 -8.58
C GLY A 492 8.32 30.35 -8.94
N THR A 493 7.68 30.41 -10.10
CA THR A 493 6.83 29.36 -10.63
C THR A 493 7.66 28.42 -11.51
N ILE A 494 7.49 27.13 -11.32
CA ILE A 494 8.14 26.04 -12.05
C ILE A 494 7.02 25.18 -12.64
N ASP A 495 7.09 24.97 -13.97
CA ASP A 495 6.13 24.13 -14.70
C ASP A 495 6.80 22.85 -15.18
N GLY A 496 6.08 21.74 -15.18
CA GLY A 496 6.61 20.46 -15.64
C GLY A 496 5.57 19.55 -16.25
N LEU A 497 6.04 18.69 -17.14
CA LEU A 497 5.27 17.64 -17.81
C LEU A 497 5.76 16.26 -17.37
N LEU A 498 4.82 15.34 -17.24
CA LEU A 498 5.07 13.92 -17.01
C LEU A 498 4.27 13.12 -18.04
N TRP A 499 4.86 12.04 -18.57
CA TRP A 499 4.08 10.95 -19.18
C TRP A 499 4.75 9.60 -18.90
N THR A 500 3.92 8.55 -18.81
CA THR A 500 4.37 7.16 -18.75
C THR A 500 3.47 6.28 -19.60
N LEU A 501 4.07 5.26 -20.20
CA LEU A 501 3.41 4.22 -20.95
C LEU A 501 3.96 2.88 -20.49
N ASP A 502 3.06 1.99 -20.10
CA ASP A 502 3.40 0.68 -19.56
C ASP A 502 2.62 -0.40 -20.30
N TYR A 503 3.32 -1.39 -20.82
CA TYR A 503 2.71 -2.54 -21.46
C TYR A 503 3.13 -3.81 -20.74
N ALA A 504 2.14 -4.51 -20.18
CA ALA A 504 2.31 -5.75 -19.45
C ALA A 504 1.65 -6.92 -20.18
N ARG A 505 2.33 -8.05 -20.26
CA ARG A 505 1.82 -9.33 -20.73
C ARG A 505 2.04 -10.42 -19.70
N THR A 506 0.97 -11.16 -19.39
CA THR A 506 1.00 -12.29 -18.46
C THR A 506 0.56 -13.56 -19.16
N ARG A 507 1.35 -14.62 -18.98
CA ARG A 507 1.05 -15.99 -19.41
C ARG A 507 1.44 -16.95 -18.30
N HIS A 508 0.90 -18.15 -18.35
CA HIS A 508 1.16 -19.16 -17.33
C HIS A 508 2.67 -19.38 -17.05
N ASN A 509 3.48 -19.45 -18.11
CA ASN A 509 4.91 -19.73 -17.99
C ASN A 509 5.82 -18.51 -18.12
N TYR A 510 5.30 -17.34 -18.49
CA TYR A 510 6.11 -16.13 -18.59
C TYR A 510 5.29 -14.87 -18.41
N ASN A 511 5.94 -13.87 -17.88
CA ASN A 511 5.42 -12.51 -17.86
C ASN A 511 6.51 -11.54 -18.33
N PHE A 512 6.10 -10.44 -18.90
CA PHE A 512 6.98 -9.32 -19.13
C PHE A 512 6.23 -7.99 -19.07
N ASP A 513 6.99 -6.95 -18.79
CA ASP A 513 6.55 -5.59 -18.65
C ASP A 513 7.55 -4.66 -19.33
N LEU A 514 7.06 -3.72 -20.12
CA LEU A 514 7.82 -2.68 -20.81
C LEU A 514 7.28 -1.32 -20.40
N ASN A 515 8.11 -0.51 -19.75
CA ASN A 515 7.78 0.84 -19.32
C ASN A 515 8.60 1.87 -20.08
N LEU A 516 7.95 2.95 -20.52
CA LEU A 516 8.56 4.16 -21.07
C LEU A 516 8.03 5.35 -20.28
N SER A 517 8.90 6.22 -19.81
CA SER A 517 8.50 7.39 -19.03
C SER A 517 9.37 8.62 -19.32
N HIS A 518 8.75 9.77 -19.17
CA HIS A 518 9.37 11.09 -19.23
C HIS A 518 8.89 11.90 -18.04
N VAL A 519 9.81 12.46 -17.29
CA VAL A 519 9.53 13.38 -16.18
C VAL A 519 10.40 14.61 -16.35
N ALA A 520 9.81 15.74 -16.70
CA ALA A 520 10.53 17.01 -16.88
C ALA A 520 11.18 17.49 -15.56
N ASP A 521 12.28 18.23 -15.63
CA ASP A 521 12.98 18.81 -14.46
C ASP A 521 12.07 19.68 -13.58
N GLY A 522 11.12 20.38 -14.20
CA GLY A 522 10.17 21.24 -13.52
C GLY A 522 8.94 20.52 -12.94
N PHE A 523 8.78 19.21 -13.16
CA PHE A 523 7.60 18.50 -12.66
C PHE A 523 7.59 18.39 -11.13
N ARG A 524 6.44 18.71 -10.52
CA ARG A 524 6.23 18.64 -9.06
C ARG A 524 4.89 17.99 -8.75
N ALA A 525 4.87 17.16 -7.72
CA ALA A 525 3.66 16.54 -7.17
C ALA A 525 3.73 16.63 -5.64
N ASP A 526 3.50 17.83 -5.09
CA ASP A 526 3.73 18.12 -3.67
C ASP A 526 2.66 17.50 -2.73
N LEU A 527 1.58 16.90 -3.29
CA LEU A 527 0.64 16.00 -2.61
C LEU A 527 0.84 14.53 -3.03
N GLY A 528 1.98 14.22 -3.64
CA GLY A 528 2.40 12.90 -4.06
C GLY A 528 3.82 12.58 -3.57
N TYR A 529 4.29 11.40 -3.95
CA TYR A 529 5.67 10.98 -3.74
C TYR A 529 6.37 10.82 -5.10
N VAL A 530 7.12 11.84 -5.52
CA VAL A 530 7.93 11.87 -6.74
C VAL A 530 9.33 12.33 -6.38
N PRO A 531 10.23 11.44 -5.92
CA PRO A 531 11.54 11.82 -5.41
C PRO A 531 12.56 12.15 -6.50
N GLN A 532 12.32 11.76 -7.76
CA GLN A 532 13.21 11.99 -8.90
C GLN A 532 12.45 12.64 -10.06
N VAL A 533 13.10 13.60 -10.72
CA VAL A 533 12.61 14.31 -11.93
C VAL A 533 13.77 14.55 -12.89
N GLY A 534 13.49 15.06 -14.07
CA GLY A 534 14.52 15.42 -15.05
C GLY A 534 15.08 14.22 -15.80
N TYR A 535 14.24 13.25 -16.18
CA TYR A 535 14.71 12.06 -16.88
C TYR A 535 13.73 11.54 -17.93
N ASP A 536 14.32 10.86 -18.92
CA ASP A 536 13.67 9.89 -19.81
C ASP A 536 14.12 8.49 -19.42
N GLN A 537 13.18 7.53 -19.32
CA GLN A 537 13.49 6.16 -18.92
C GLN A 537 12.83 5.14 -19.85
N GLY A 538 13.57 4.08 -20.16
CA GLY A 538 13.04 2.82 -20.65
C GLY A 538 13.36 1.70 -19.67
N ALA A 539 12.35 0.91 -19.27
CA ALA A 539 12.53 -0.21 -18.38
C ALA A 539 11.87 -1.48 -18.96
N PHE A 540 12.51 -2.61 -18.73
CA PHE A 540 12.02 -3.92 -19.12
C PHE A 540 12.19 -4.89 -17.95
N THR A 541 11.12 -5.60 -17.61
CA THR A 541 11.14 -6.72 -16.68
C THR A 541 10.58 -7.94 -17.41
N GLY A 542 11.21 -9.10 -17.25
CA GLY A 542 10.72 -10.34 -17.83
C GLY A 542 11.12 -11.53 -17.00
N GLU A 543 10.23 -12.50 -16.89
CA GLU A 543 10.43 -13.74 -16.15
C GLU A 543 9.84 -14.93 -16.91
N TYR A 544 10.50 -16.06 -16.78
CA TYR A 544 10.01 -17.34 -17.27
C TYR A 544 10.04 -18.39 -16.17
N ASP A 545 8.89 -19.05 -15.94
CA ASP A 545 8.64 -20.02 -14.91
C ASP A 545 8.67 -21.46 -15.43
N PHE A 546 9.35 -22.32 -14.70
CA PHE A 546 9.35 -23.76 -14.86
C PHE A 546 8.67 -24.38 -13.64
N TYR A 547 7.54 -25.02 -13.84
CA TYR A 547 6.79 -25.66 -12.76
C TYR A 547 7.22 -27.11 -12.57
N ALA A 548 7.31 -27.55 -11.31
CA ALA A 548 7.62 -28.93 -10.99
C ALA A 548 6.43 -29.83 -11.30
N PRO A 549 6.67 -31.11 -11.66
CA PRO A 549 5.65 -32.13 -11.55
C PRO A 549 5.15 -32.26 -10.11
N ASP A 550 3.93 -32.79 -9.92
CA ASP A 550 3.33 -33.02 -8.60
C ASP A 550 4.27 -33.80 -7.65
N GLU A 551 4.22 -33.45 -6.34
CA GLU A 551 4.93 -34.09 -5.24
C GLU A 551 6.46 -33.93 -5.18
N GLU A 552 7.05 -33.03 -5.96
CA GLU A 552 8.48 -32.74 -5.88
C GLU A 552 8.83 -31.88 -4.64
N TRP A 553 10.14 -31.79 -4.32
CA TRP A 553 10.63 -30.97 -3.20
C TRP A 553 10.66 -29.48 -3.51
N TRP A 554 10.56 -29.09 -4.80
CA TRP A 554 10.46 -27.73 -5.32
C TRP A 554 9.12 -27.54 -6.05
N GLN A 555 8.67 -26.32 -6.19
CA GLN A 555 7.39 -25.96 -6.81
C GLN A 555 7.61 -25.32 -8.19
N ASN A 556 8.36 -24.23 -8.22
CA ASN A 556 8.79 -23.62 -9.45
C ASN A 556 10.23 -23.12 -9.37
N PHE A 557 10.84 -23.04 -10.54
CA PHE A 557 12.12 -22.39 -10.76
C PHE A 557 11.91 -21.32 -11.83
N ALA A 558 12.29 -20.07 -11.51
CA ALA A 558 12.17 -18.97 -12.45
C ALA A 558 13.53 -18.42 -12.86
N PHE A 559 13.60 -17.90 -14.06
CA PHE A 559 14.71 -17.11 -14.57
C PHE A 559 14.19 -15.79 -15.11
N GLY A 560 14.77 -14.67 -14.65
CA GLY A 560 14.28 -13.36 -15.03
C GLY A 560 15.36 -12.31 -15.19
N THR A 561 14.93 -11.16 -15.70
CA THR A 561 15.76 -9.97 -15.87
C THR A 561 14.98 -8.72 -15.57
N VAL A 562 15.67 -7.75 -14.95
CA VAL A 562 15.21 -6.36 -14.80
C VAL A 562 16.25 -5.48 -15.45
N SER A 563 15.85 -4.65 -16.39
CA SER A 563 16.74 -3.74 -17.09
C SER A 563 16.12 -2.36 -17.15
N ASN A 564 16.89 -1.33 -16.87
CA ASN A 564 16.49 0.05 -17.04
C ASN A 564 17.60 0.88 -17.64
N TRP A 565 17.19 1.88 -18.39
CA TRP A 565 18.04 2.90 -18.98
C TRP A 565 17.39 4.24 -18.75
N THR A 566 18.11 5.11 -18.03
CA THR A 566 17.62 6.43 -17.62
C THR A 566 18.60 7.49 -18.11
N ARG A 567 18.08 8.50 -18.76
CA ARG A 567 18.83 9.62 -19.32
C ARG A 567 18.31 10.94 -18.78
N ALA A 568 19.18 11.88 -18.46
CA ALA A 568 18.79 13.23 -18.08
C ALA A 568 18.12 13.95 -19.25
N THR A 569 17.01 14.66 -18.98
CA THR A 569 16.31 15.51 -19.96
C THR A 569 17.15 16.71 -20.36
N GLU A 570 17.91 17.28 -19.42
CA GLU A 570 18.89 18.33 -19.66
C GLU A 570 20.31 17.73 -19.67
N GLY A 571 21.18 18.22 -20.54
CA GLY A 571 22.57 17.71 -20.68
C GLY A 571 22.69 16.36 -21.40
N GLY A 572 21.70 15.50 -21.31
CA GLY A 572 21.60 14.23 -22.02
C GLY A 572 22.52 13.13 -21.49
N GLU A 573 23.03 13.27 -20.27
CA GLU A 573 23.85 12.25 -19.59
C GLU A 573 23.00 11.01 -19.28
N ASN A 574 23.63 9.82 -19.40
CA ASN A 574 23.02 8.61 -18.88
C ASN A 574 23.11 8.65 -17.35
N LEU A 575 21.94 8.75 -16.66
CA LEU A 575 21.87 8.76 -15.20
C LEU A 575 22.04 7.35 -14.63
N ASP A 576 21.50 6.34 -15.33
CA ASP A 576 21.53 4.95 -14.90
C ASP A 576 21.38 4.01 -16.11
N ARG A 577 22.15 2.91 -16.10
CA ARG A 577 22.02 1.80 -17.05
C ARG A 577 22.21 0.50 -16.30
N LYS A 578 21.11 -0.12 -15.92
CA LYS A 578 21.11 -1.31 -15.08
C LYS A 578 20.61 -2.54 -15.83
N VAL A 579 21.31 -3.64 -15.66
CA VAL A 579 20.85 -4.98 -16.02
C VAL A 579 21.03 -5.88 -14.79
N LYS A 580 19.91 -6.40 -14.29
CA LYS A 580 19.84 -7.34 -13.18
C LYS A 580 19.28 -8.66 -13.73
N LEU A 581 20.07 -9.72 -13.67
CA LEU A 581 19.64 -11.09 -13.97
C LEU A 581 19.38 -11.81 -12.66
N TYR A 582 18.36 -12.65 -12.64
CA TYR A 582 18.06 -13.41 -11.43
C TYR A 582 17.52 -14.80 -11.73
N THR A 583 17.65 -15.66 -10.72
CA THR A 583 16.93 -16.93 -10.64
C THR A 583 16.14 -16.98 -9.34
N ALA A 584 14.97 -17.60 -9.37
CA ALA A 584 14.13 -17.85 -8.21
C ALA A 584 13.83 -19.33 -8.06
N LEU A 585 13.88 -19.85 -6.84
CA LEU A 585 13.50 -21.21 -6.49
C LEU A 585 12.46 -21.17 -5.39
N HIS A 586 11.28 -21.72 -5.63
CA HIS A 586 10.25 -21.94 -4.61
C HIS A 586 10.23 -23.42 -4.21
N ALA A 587 10.27 -23.72 -2.92
CA ALA A 587 10.43 -25.06 -2.42
C ALA A 587 9.71 -25.28 -1.07
N ARG A 588 9.89 -26.48 -0.48
CA ARG A 588 9.34 -26.85 0.84
C ARG A 588 9.74 -25.85 1.93
N TYR A 589 9.04 -25.86 3.05
CA TYR A 589 9.17 -24.88 4.14
C TYR A 589 8.78 -23.46 3.73
N GLN A 590 7.83 -23.33 2.78
CA GLN A 590 7.44 -22.06 2.18
C GLN A 590 8.65 -21.24 1.71
N SER A 591 9.74 -21.94 1.30
CA SER A 591 10.98 -21.27 0.98
C SER A 591 10.97 -20.66 -0.41
N ARG A 592 11.53 -19.45 -0.50
CA ARG A 592 11.81 -18.73 -1.73
C ARG A 592 13.27 -18.27 -1.67
N ILE A 593 14.06 -18.60 -2.68
CA ILE A 593 15.45 -18.22 -2.75
C ILE A 593 15.66 -17.51 -4.08
N PHE A 594 16.10 -16.27 -4.05
CA PHE A 594 16.48 -15.49 -5.22
C PHE A 594 17.99 -15.28 -5.22
N LEU A 595 18.61 -15.43 -6.39
CA LEU A 595 20.00 -15.08 -6.61
C LEU A 595 20.06 -14.07 -7.74
N TYR A 596 20.69 -12.93 -7.48
CA TYR A 596 20.79 -11.84 -8.44
C TYR A 596 22.25 -11.54 -8.80
N ALA A 597 22.45 -11.15 -10.05
CA ALA A 597 23.68 -10.54 -10.53
C ALA A 597 23.33 -9.25 -11.27
N THR A 598 23.84 -8.15 -10.78
CA THR A 598 23.54 -6.80 -11.29
C THR A 598 24.81 -6.15 -11.82
N ARG A 599 24.69 -5.58 -13.02
CA ARG A 599 25.63 -4.60 -13.53
C ARG A 599 24.92 -3.28 -13.74
N ASP A 600 25.46 -2.22 -13.13
CA ASP A 600 24.88 -0.88 -13.12
C ASP A 600 25.93 0.15 -13.52
N GLU A 601 25.58 1.07 -14.40
CA GLU A 601 26.37 2.27 -14.71
C GLU A 601 25.59 3.48 -14.20
N GLN A 602 26.01 4.05 -13.07
CA GLN A 602 25.36 5.16 -12.39
C GLN A 602 26.16 6.44 -12.55
N PHE A 603 25.46 7.53 -12.94
CA PHE A 603 26.04 8.87 -13.01
C PHE A 603 25.68 9.65 -11.74
N TYR A 604 26.71 10.20 -11.09
CA TYR A 604 26.51 11.06 -9.94
C TYR A 604 27.58 12.14 -9.88
N GLN A 605 27.15 13.40 -9.80
CA GLN A 605 27.99 14.61 -9.68
C GLN A 605 29.18 14.61 -10.67
N GLY A 606 28.90 14.40 -11.97
CA GLY A 606 29.89 14.47 -13.04
C GLY A 606 30.76 13.22 -13.18
N ARG A 607 30.46 12.13 -12.47
CA ARG A 607 31.21 10.87 -12.55
C ARG A 607 30.28 9.71 -12.91
N ILE A 608 30.81 8.77 -13.70
CA ILE A 608 30.15 7.49 -13.99
C ILE A 608 30.80 6.42 -13.12
N PHE A 609 29.97 5.67 -12.41
CA PHE A 609 30.35 4.53 -11.59
C PHE A 609 29.82 3.26 -12.24
N THR A 610 30.70 2.34 -12.62
CA THR A 610 30.32 0.99 -13.05
C THR A 610 30.39 0.08 -11.83
N LEU A 611 29.24 -0.51 -11.47
CA LEU A 611 29.02 -1.30 -10.27
C LEU A 611 28.65 -2.73 -10.66
N ASP A 612 29.31 -3.69 -10.07
CA ASP A 612 28.94 -5.10 -10.15
C ASP A 612 28.52 -5.57 -8.75
N GLN A 613 27.27 -6.07 -8.62
CA GLN A 613 26.69 -6.50 -7.36
C GLN A 613 26.11 -7.91 -7.48
N TYR A 614 26.18 -8.64 -6.38
CA TYR A 614 25.57 -9.96 -6.21
C TYR A 614 24.70 -9.92 -4.96
N GLU A 615 23.49 -10.47 -5.07
CA GLU A 615 22.50 -10.45 -4.00
C GLU A 615 21.89 -11.85 -3.86
N MET A 616 21.65 -12.25 -2.64
CA MET A 616 20.90 -13.45 -2.29
C MET A 616 19.79 -13.03 -1.32
N ASP A 617 18.56 -13.22 -1.73
CA ASP A 617 17.39 -13.09 -0.87
C ASP A 617 16.83 -14.50 -0.61
N ALA A 618 16.61 -14.85 0.66
CA ALA A 618 16.12 -16.15 1.08
C ALA A 618 15.05 -15.99 2.17
N ILE A 619 13.85 -16.44 1.87
CA ILE A 619 12.73 -16.51 2.79
C ILE A 619 12.47 -17.99 3.09
N ALA A 620 12.20 -18.34 4.35
CA ALA A 620 11.80 -19.70 4.72
C ALA A 620 11.00 -19.72 6.02
N GLN A 621 10.13 -20.74 6.13
CA GLN A 621 9.40 -21.08 7.36
C GLN A 621 9.82 -22.47 7.85
N PRO A 622 10.99 -22.60 8.52
CA PRO A 622 11.52 -23.90 8.95
C PRO A 622 10.69 -24.55 10.08
N ALA A 623 9.84 -23.79 10.74
CA ALA A 623 8.92 -24.26 11.77
C ALA A 623 7.62 -23.46 11.73
N GLN A 624 6.51 -24.04 12.18
CA GLN A 624 5.18 -23.38 12.22
C GLN A 624 5.13 -22.10 13.06
N TRP A 625 6.14 -21.84 13.87
CA TRP A 625 6.24 -20.67 14.74
C TRP A 625 7.34 -19.69 14.33
N LEU A 626 8.08 -19.97 13.26
CA LEU A 626 9.23 -19.16 12.81
C LEU A 626 9.19 -18.99 11.29
N ASN A 627 9.08 -17.76 10.83
CA ASN A 627 9.35 -17.33 9.45
C ASN A 627 10.54 -16.38 9.48
N GLY A 628 11.43 -16.48 8.50
CA GLY A 628 12.60 -15.63 8.40
C GLY A 628 12.95 -15.28 6.96
N GLU A 629 13.45 -14.06 6.79
CA GLU A 629 13.97 -13.51 5.55
C GLU A 629 15.39 -13.01 5.80
N ILE A 630 16.30 -13.32 4.90
CA ILE A 630 17.68 -12.85 4.92
C ILE A 630 18.04 -12.40 3.52
N ASP A 631 18.37 -11.12 3.38
CA ASP A 631 18.92 -10.55 2.16
C ASP A 631 20.40 -10.19 2.39
N VAL A 632 21.26 -10.61 1.50
CA VAL A 632 22.70 -10.33 1.54
C VAL A 632 23.15 -9.75 0.21
N VAL A 633 23.68 -8.53 0.24
CA VAL A 633 24.24 -7.86 -0.93
C VAL A 633 25.76 -7.69 -0.77
N GLY A 634 26.50 -8.04 -1.80
CA GLY A 634 27.93 -7.84 -1.86
C GLY A 634 28.39 -7.35 -3.23
N GLY A 635 29.46 -6.54 -3.28
CA GLY A 635 30.02 -6.03 -4.54
C GLY A 635 30.42 -4.57 -4.45
N ASP A 636 30.13 -3.83 -5.53
CA ASP A 636 30.46 -2.41 -5.63
C ASP A 636 29.30 -1.54 -5.13
N GLY A 637 29.61 -0.39 -4.54
CA GLY A 637 28.66 0.63 -4.13
C GLY A 637 29.20 2.03 -4.32
N VAL A 638 28.36 3.05 -4.19
CA VAL A 638 28.75 4.46 -4.25
C VAL A 638 28.72 5.06 -2.85
N ASP A 639 29.83 5.65 -2.42
CA ASP A 639 29.86 6.61 -1.32
C ASP A 639 29.47 7.97 -1.88
N TYR A 640 28.17 8.33 -1.69
CA TYR A 640 27.62 9.58 -2.24
C TYR A 640 28.25 10.82 -1.61
N LEU A 641 28.55 10.80 -0.29
CA LEU A 641 29.18 11.92 0.38
C LEU A 641 30.62 12.15 -0.10
N GLY A 642 31.36 11.06 -0.38
CA GLY A 642 32.72 11.12 -0.89
C GLY A 642 32.84 11.11 -2.41
N ILE A 643 31.74 10.97 -3.16
CA ILE A 643 31.64 10.91 -4.64
C ILE A 643 32.63 9.90 -5.19
N ARG A 644 32.59 8.66 -4.73
CA ARG A 644 33.55 7.62 -5.07
C ARG A 644 32.96 6.22 -5.02
N LYS A 645 33.52 5.34 -5.84
CA LYS A 645 33.23 3.90 -5.80
C LYS A 645 33.87 3.27 -4.58
N ALA A 646 33.14 2.39 -3.91
CA ALA A 646 33.58 1.65 -2.74
C ALA A 646 33.07 0.20 -2.83
N GLN A 647 33.51 -0.67 -1.94
CA GLN A 647 33.00 -2.03 -1.80
C GLN A 647 31.88 -2.04 -0.78
N LEU A 648 30.70 -2.49 -1.23
CA LEU A 648 29.48 -2.63 -0.43
C LEU A 648 29.40 -4.05 0.15
N PHE A 649 28.97 -4.15 1.38
CA PHE A 649 28.41 -5.35 1.98
C PHE A 649 27.22 -4.97 2.85
N SER A 650 26.06 -5.58 2.59
CA SER A 650 24.81 -5.35 3.31
C SER A 650 24.17 -6.66 3.70
N VAL A 651 23.56 -6.71 4.86
CA VAL A 651 22.74 -7.82 5.34
C VAL A 651 21.46 -7.23 5.94
N ASN A 652 20.32 -7.61 5.40
CA ASN A 652 19.02 -7.26 5.94
C ASN A 652 18.34 -8.55 6.40
N THR A 653 17.79 -8.54 7.60
CA THR A 653 17.13 -9.72 8.17
C THR A 653 15.82 -9.35 8.80
N THR A 654 14.80 -10.17 8.55
CA THR A 654 13.50 -10.07 9.22
C THR A 654 13.10 -11.43 9.74
N PHE A 655 12.77 -11.51 11.02
CA PHE A 655 12.27 -12.73 11.64
C PHE A 655 10.92 -12.47 12.30
N TYR A 656 9.96 -13.31 11.99
CA TYR A 656 8.65 -13.36 12.61
C TYR A 656 8.55 -14.62 13.47
N LEU A 657 8.33 -14.45 14.77
CA LEU A 657 8.21 -15.56 15.71
C LEU A 657 6.83 -15.53 16.37
N GLN A 658 6.17 -16.67 16.35
CA GLN A 658 4.84 -16.84 16.93
C GLN A 658 4.76 -18.13 17.78
N PRO A 659 5.50 -18.21 18.89
CA PRO A 659 5.49 -19.39 19.76
C PRO A 659 4.19 -19.45 20.58
N GLY A 660 3.22 -20.21 20.08
CA GLY A 660 1.89 -20.38 20.69
C GLY A 660 0.91 -19.26 20.36
N LYS A 661 -0.23 -19.22 21.06
CA LYS A 661 -1.40 -18.41 20.69
C LYS A 661 -1.27 -16.93 21.02
N HIS A 662 -0.43 -16.57 21.99
CA HIS A 662 -0.44 -15.26 22.65
C HIS A 662 0.70 -14.34 22.24
N LEU A 663 1.84 -14.91 21.82
CA LEU A 663 3.07 -14.16 21.61
C LEU A 663 3.35 -13.94 20.14
N LYS A 664 3.64 -12.69 19.78
CA LYS A 664 4.20 -12.29 18.48
C LYS A 664 5.47 -11.48 18.72
N ILE A 665 6.54 -11.82 18.02
CA ILE A 665 7.80 -11.07 18.03
C ILE A 665 8.21 -10.84 16.57
N ASP A 666 8.44 -9.58 16.19
CA ASP A 666 9.02 -9.21 14.92
C ASP A 666 10.40 -8.59 15.19
N LEU A 667 11.41 -9.10 14.50
CA LEU A 667 12.80 -8.66 14.61
C LEU A 667 13.26 -8.23 13.22
N VAL A 668 13.69 -6.98 13.07
CA VAL A 668 14.33 -6.48 11.86
C VAL A 668 15.72 -5.99 12.23
N TYR A 669 16.72 -6.40 11.47
CA TYR A 669 18.08 -5.92 11.61
C TYR A 669 18.71 -5.71 10.25
N ASP A 670 19.11 -4.45 9.97
CA ASP A 670 19.82 -4.09 8.76
C ASP A 670 21.24 -3.65 9.11
N TYR A 671 22.18 -4.17 8.36
CA TYR A 671 23.59 -3.84 8.43
C TYR A 671 24.12 -3.43 7.07
N GLU A 672 24.75 -2.26 6.98
CA GLU A 672 25.43 -1.82 5.77
C GLU A 672 26.85 -1.35 6.10
N GLN A 673 27.80 -1.70 5.26
CA GLN A 673 29.15 -1.16 5.31
C GLN A 673 29.69 -0.81 3.92
N LEU A 674 30.44 0.26 3.86
CA LEU A 674 31.29 0.58 2.69
C LEU A 674 32.78 0.56 3.06
N ASN A 675 33.59 0.00 2.15
CA ASN A 675 35.03 -0.08 2.28
C ASN A 675 35.73 0.53 1.06
N LEU A 676 36.82 1.26 1.26
CA LEU A 676 37.68 1.80 0.22
C LEU A 676 39.08 1.27 0.40
N ALA A 677 39.59 0.51 -0.59
CA ALA A 677 40.91 -0.08 -0.57
C ALA A 677 41.25 -0.84 0.73
N GLY A 678 40.29 -1.63 1.24
CA GLY A 678 40.39 -2.38 2.49
C GLY A 678 40.21 -1.56 3.78
N ARG A 679 39.96 -0.25 3.70
CA ARG A 679 39.68 0.63 4.85
C ARG A 679 38.21 0.92 4.90
N ARG A 680 37.62 0.80 6.11
CA ARG A 680 36.23 1.10 6.33
C ARG A 680 35.94 2.58 6.14
N LEU A 681 34.92 2.91 5.35
CA LEU A 681 34.38 4.26 5.20
C LEU A 681 33.33 4.50 6.27
N PHE A 682 32.27 3.70 6.28
CA PHE A 682 31.26 3.73 7.33
C PHE A 682 30.67 2.34 7.59
N THR A 683 29.98 2.23 8.72
CA THR A 683 29.01 1.18 9.03
C THR A 683 27.72 1.82 9.49
N ALA A 684 26.61 1.24 9.08
CA ALA A 684 25.28 1.60 9.58
C ALA A 684 24.56 0.35 10.06
N ASN A 685 23.82 0.49 11.15
CA ASN A 685 22.97 -0.54 11.72
C ASN A 685 21.58 0.04 11.93
N VAL A 686 20.53 -0.73 11.65
CA VAL A 686 19.15 -0.44 12.03
C VAL A 686 18.63 -1.62 12.82
N TYR A 687 17.93 -1.33 13.90
CA TYR A 687 17.29 -2.33 14.77
C TYR A 687 15.82 -1.97 14.92
N ASP A 688 14.92 -2.92 14.69
CA ASP A 688 13.49 -2.80 14.99
C ASP A 688 13.04 -4.07 15.69
N LEU A 689 12.65 -3.96 16.95
CA LEU A 689 12.14 -5.03 17.78
C LEU A 689 10.71 -4.71 18.17
N ARG A 690 9.78 -5.55 17.78
CA ARG A 690 8.37 -5.45 18.15
C ARG A 690 7.96 -6.71 18.89
N PHE A 691 7.47 -6.53 20.10
CA PHE A 691 6.96 -7.58 20.96
C PHE A 691 5.49 -7.31 21.26
N ALA A 692 4.60 -8.27 20.98
CA ALA A 692 3.19 -8.15 21.30
C ALA A 692 2.71 -9.40 22.05
N TRP A 693 2.02 -9.18 23.17
CA TRP A 693 1.33 -10.23 23.91
C TRP A 693 -0.17 -10.02 23.83
N TYR A 694 -0.87 -10.95 23.21
CA TYR A 694 -2.32 -10.94 23.08
C TYR A 694 -2.95 -11.76 24.20
N PHE A 695 -3.63 -11.09 25.15
CA PHE A 695 -4.38 -11.77 26.21
C PHE A 695 -5.63 -12.43 25.65
N THR A 696 -6.30 -11.74 24.72
CA THR A 696 -7.47 -12.18 23.95
C THR A 696 -7.37 -11.59 22.53
N SER A 697 -8.34 -11.84 21.66
CA SER A 697 -8.48 -11.15 20.37
C SER A 697 -8.75 -9.63 20.47
N HIS A 698 -9.02 -9.13 21.68
CA HIS A 698 -9.34 -7.72 21.90
C HIS A 698 -8.35 -7.00 22.82
N LEU A 699 -7.68 -7.69 23.72
CA LEU A 699 -6.78 -7.10 24.72
C LEU A 699 -5.34 -7.54 24.44
N PHE A 700 -4.45 -6.56 24.31
CA PHE A 700 -3.02 -6.80 24.05
C PHE A 700 -2.12 -5.79 24.77
N ALA A 701 -0.86 -6.15 24.89
CA ALA A 701 0.23 -5.27 25.27
C ALA A 701 1.35 -5.35 24.23
N GLN A 702 1.91 -4.21 23.85
CA GLN A 702 2.95 -4.12 22.83
C GLN A 702 4.12 -3.29 23.33
N VAL A 703 5.32 -3.70 22.96
CA VAL A 703 6.57 -2.95 23.15
C VAL A 703 7.27 -2.87 21.80
N ILE A 704 7.65 -1.67 21.39
CA ILE A 704 8.45 -1.41 20.18
C ILE A 704 9.73 -0.73 20.63
N GLY A 705 10.87 -1.20 20.12
CA GLY A 705 12.18 -0.59 20.29
C GLY A 705 12.86 -0.49 18.93
N GLN A 706 13.20 0.73 18.52
CA GLN A 706 13.80 1.02 17.22
C GLN A 706 15.07 1.85 17.42
N GLY A 707 16.11 1.55 16.64
CA GLY A 707 17.35 2.34 16.70
C GLY A 707 18.13 2.30 15.40
N GLN A 708 18.83 3.38 15.13
CA GLN A 708 19.79 3.48 14.04
C GLN A 708 21.13 3.96 14.62
N GLU A 709 22.22 3.39 14.12
CA GLU A 709 23.58 3.76 14.46
C GLU A 709 24.42 3.87 13.19
N VAL A 710 25.12 5.00 13.01
CA VAL A 710 26.05 5.21 11.90
C VAL A 710 27.42 5.58 12.45
N ARG A 711 28.47 4.88 12.03
CA ARG A 711 29.86 5.14 12.40
C ARG A 711 30.68 5.48 11.15
N ASN A 712 31.22 6.68 11.09
CA ASN A 712 32.02 7.18 9.99
C ASN A 712 33.52 7.20 10.33
N ASN A 713 34.35 6.85 9.35
CA ASN A 713 35.79 7.08 9.45
C ASN A 713 36.10 8.52 9.02
N THR A 714 36.10 9.42 9.98
CA THR A 714 36.24 10.89 9.76
C THR A 714 37.53 11.27 9.03
N ALA A 715 38.57 10.42 9.09
CA ALA A 715 39.81 10.65 8.34
C ALA A 715 39.64 10.49 6.80
N LEU A 716 38.51 9.91 6.36
CA LEU A 716 38.19 9.68 4.96
C LEU A 716 37.03 10.53 4.44
N TYR A 717 36.47 11.38 5.29
CA TYR A 717 35.32 12.26 4.97
C TYR A 717 35.68 13.74 5.18
N PRO A 718 34.88 14.67 4.63
CA PRO A 718 35.06 16.11 4.85
C PRO A 718 35.02 16.48 6.34
N PRO A 719 35.73 17.54 6.74
CA PRO A 719 35.63 18.07 8.10
C PRO A 719 34.19 18.39 8.49
N GLY A 720 33.81 18.05 9.72
CA GLY A 720 32.43 18.23 10.21
C GLY A 720 31.54 16.98 10.09
N THR A 721 31.97 15.94 9.38
CA THR A 721 31.27 14.65 9.39
C THR A 721 31.36 14.04 10.80
N PRO A 722 30.24 13.72 11.47
CA PRO A 722 30.27 13.13 12.80
C PRO A 722 30.91 11.73 12.72
N HIS A 723 31.75 11.40 13.72
CA HIS A 723 32.33 10.07 13.83
C HIS A 723 31.27 9.02 14.12
N HIS A 724 30.31 9.37 14.94
CA HIS A 724 29.20 8.51 15.36
C HIS A 724 27.90 9.32 15.39
N SER A 725 26.81 8.73 15.00
CA SER A 725 25.45 9.27 15.17
C SER A 725 24.50 8.13 15.45
N GLY A 726 23.63 8.33 16.43
CA GLY A 726 22.69 7.31 16.85
C GLY A 726 21.34 7.90 17.24
N THR A 727 20.27 7.16 16.93
CA THR A 727 18.92 7.43 17.41
C THR A 727 18.34 6.18 18.03
N LEU A 728 17.50 6.33 19.04
CA LEU A 728 16.72 5.25 19.65
C LEU A 728 15.32 5.75 19.93
N ALA A 729 14.33 4.95 19.60
CA ALA A 729 12.94 5.21 19.96
C ALA A 729 12.34 3.97 20.63
N SER A 730 11.43 4.21 21.57
CA SER A 730 10.66 3.13 22.19
C SER A 730 9.20 3.53 22.37
N GLN A 731 8.31 2.56 22.23
CA GLN A 731 6.90 2.72 22.49
C GLN A 731 6.39 1.55 23.35
N TYR A 732 5.56 1.88 24.32
CA TYR A 732 4.86 0.92 25.19
C TYR A 732 3.37 1.18 25.06
N LEU A 733 2.59 0.16 24.74
CA LEU A 733 1.16 0.28 24.49
C LEU A 733 0.40 -0.86 25.16
N ILE A 734 -0.69 -0.55 25.83
CA ILE A 734 -1.75 -1.49 26.20
C ILE A 734 -3.00 -1.06 25.43
N GLY A 735 -3.59 -1.98 24.69
CA GLY A 735 -4.75 -1.72 23.85
C GLY A 735 -5.89 -2.68 24.14
N TYR A 736 -7.11 -2.13 24.18
CA TYR A 736 -8.35 -2.88 24.14
C TYR A 736 -9.15 -2.42 22.93
N GLN A 737 -9.32 -3.31 21.96
CA GLN A 737 -9.95 -3.04 20.66
C GLN A 737 -11.18 -3.92 20.52
N VAL A 738 -12.37 -3.32 20.46
CA VAL A 738 -13.64 -4.02 20.24
C VAL A 738 -13.89 -4.21 18.74
N ASN A 739 -13.58 -3.20 17.95
CA ASN A 739 -13.59 -3.16 16.49
C ASN A 739 -12.59 -2.06 16.05
N PRO A 740 -12.31 -1.84 14.76
CA PRO A 740 -11.33 -0.83 14.33
C PRO A 740 -11.56 0.58 14.91
N TRP A 741 -12.80 0.92 15.24
CA TRP A 741 -13.21 2.28 15.65
C TRP A 741 -13.51 2.44 17.14
N THR A 742 -13.79 1.34 17.86
CA THR A 742 -14.02 1.35 19.31
C THR A 742 -12.78 0.82 20.01
N VAL A 743 -11.94 1.72 20.49
CA VAL A 743 -10.64 1.39 21.07
C VAL A 743 -10.37 2.15 22.35
N PHE A 744 -9.56 1.55 23.23
CA PHE A 744 -9.01 2.18 24.43
C PHE A 744 -7.52 1.88 24.48
N TYR A 745 -6.70 2.93 24.46
CA TYR A 745 -5.26 2.82 24.48
C TYR A 745 -4.64 3.58 25.67
N ALA A 746 -3.65 2.98 26.29
CA ALA A 746 -2.77 3.63 27.24
C ALA A 746 -1.32 3.35 26.84
N GLY A 747 -0.52 4.39 26.68
CA GLY A 747 0.84 4.19 26.22
C GLY A 747 1.80 5.32 26.57
N SER A 748 3.06 5.04 26.26
CA SER A 748 4.13 6.03 26.26
C SER A 748 5.09 5.80 25.12
N SER A 749 5.69 6.88 24.63
CA SER A 749 6.76 6.83 23.63
C SER A 749 7.94 7.69 24.08
N GLU A 750 9.16 7.25 23.80
CA GLU A 750 10.38 7.96 24.09
C GLU A 750 11.29 8.00 22.87
N GLY A 751 11.87 9.17 22.57
CA GLY A 751 12.86 9.35 21.51
C GLY A 751 14.18 9.85 22.10
N TYR A 752 15.29 9.27 21.66
CA TYR A 752 16.65 9.60 22.06
C TYR A 752 17.50 9.91 20.84
N GLU A 753 18.37 10.88 20.97
CA GLU A 753 19.40 11.20 19.98
C GLU A 753 20.76 11.23 20.66
N GLU A 754 21.79 10.91 19.89
CA GLU A 754 23.15 10.98 20.37
C GLU A 754 23.66 12.41 20.36
N THR A 755 24.29 12.81 21.47
CA THR A 755 24.97 14.10 21.60
C THR A 755 26.36 14.06 20.99
N VAL A 756 26.97 15.24 20.83
CA VAL A 756 28.35 15.39 20.36
C VAL A 756 29.35 14.58 21.19
N ASP A 757 29.04 14.34 22.46
CA ASP A 757 29.87 13.56 23.40
C ASP A 757 29.63 12.04 23.31
N GLY A 758 28.83 11.58 22.39
CA GLY A 758 28.53 10.15 22.12
C GLY A 758 27.57 9.52 23.13
N GLN A 759 26.77 10.31 23.84
CA GLN A 759 25.76 9.80 24.77
C GLN A 759 24.36 9.93 24.20
N LEU A 760 23.58 8.83 24.22
CA LEU A 760 22.16 8.87 23.93
C LEU A 760 21.41 9.66 24.99
N GLN A 761 20.78 10.75 24.59
CA GLN A 761 20.01 11.62 25.50
C GLN A 761 18.54 11.68 25.04
N PRO A 762 17.58 11.59 25.99
CA PRO A 762 16.18 11.70 25.65
C PRO A 762 15.86 13.09 25.09
N GLN A 763 15.22 13.13 23.92
CA GLN A 763 14.76 14.36 23.27
C GLN A 763 13.29 14.62 23.55
N GLN A 764 12.50 13.55 23.59
CA GLN A 764 11.07 13.63 23.82
C GLN A 764 10.59 12.41 24.60
N ARG A 765 9.59 12.62 25.47
CA ARG A 765 8.81 11.57 26.11
C ARG A 765 7.35 11.95 26.11
N SER A 766 6.48 11.07 25.63
CA SER A 766 5.03 11.29 25.63
C SER A 766 4.33 10.19 26.41
N PHE A 767 3.29 10.58 27.15
CA PHE A 767 2.35 9.68 27.80
C PHE A 767 0.95 9.99 27.27
N PHE A 768 0.18 8.99 26.93
CA PHE A 768 -1.18 9.21 26.44
C PHE A 768 -2.18 8.16 26.94
N LEU A 769 -3.44 8.62 27.04
CA LEU A 769 -4.63 7.80 27.19
C LEU A 769 -5.61 8.21 26.11
N LYS A 770 -6.07 7.28 25.29
CA LYS A 770 -7.03 7.53 24.23
C LYS A 770 -8.22 6.59 24.39
N GLY A 771 -9.41 7.11 24.18
CA GLY A 771 -10.64 6.33 23.99
C GLY A 771 -11.41 6.85 22.80
N SER A 772 -11.86 5.95 21.94
CA SER A 772 -12.80 6.23 20.87
C SER A 772 -13.97 5.26 20.92
N TYR A 773 -15.11 5.69 20.41
CA TYR A 773 -16.32 4.89 20.42
C TYR A 773 -17.09 5.05 19.10
N TYR A 774 -17.32 3.92 18.44
CA TYR A 774 -18.15 3.86 17.25
C TYR A 774 -19.61 3.90 17.64
N PHE A 775 -20.33 4.89 17.14
CA PHE A 775 -21.75 5.10 17.40
C PHE A 775 -22.52 5.23 16.08
N GLN A 776 -23.52 4.38 15.90
CA GLN A 776 -24.44 4.43 14.76
C GLN A 776 -25.84 4.74 15.30
N PRO A 777 -26.32 6.01 15.18
CA PRO A 777 -27.65 6.36 15.62
C PRO A 777 -28.71 5.67 14.75
N SER A 778 -29.66 4.99 15.39
CA SER A 778 -30.84 4.48 14.72
C SER A 778 -31.86 5.62 14.63
N PHE A 779 -32.11 6.14 13.44
CA PHE A 779 -33.15 7.14 13.18
C PHE A 779 -34.47 6.50 12.74
#